data_5f64721b982a38c98b50bae8ae0ffb33
#
_entry.id   5f64721b982a38c98b50bae8ae0ffb33
#
_cell.length_a   1.000
_cell.length_b   1.000
_cell.length_c   1.000
_cell.angle_alpha   90.00
_cell.angle_beta   90.00
_cell.angle_gamma   90.00
#
_symmetry.space_group_name_H-M   'P 1'
#
loop_
_entity.id
_entity.type
_entity.pdbx_description
1 polymer ?
#
loop_
_entity_poly.entity_id
_entity_poly.type
_entity_poly.pdbx_seq_one_letter_code
_entity_poly.pdbx_strand_id
1 'polypeptide(L)'
;MMAGFSLRGAAAAETRPEPNYDESAVGTFTLPNLLAGPDGTAAATPEAWQRVSRPHQLRLLESHVYGRQLPPATVTVVGEVERTSVTLDDDLPATRLQARLRMGTAADAPAVEVLVYLPKTEGRVPVFLGLNFRGNQAEHPDPAIRLPAGWIPDEKNSGIVDNRATEASRGMSSQRWPVEQMLRRGYGMATAYCGDIFPDRPDGRSQSVLKTLGRPMEGTLAADEPGAITAWAWGLSRILDWLVTLPEVDAAKVIVIGHSRLGKTALWAAACDERFAMAVSNESGCGGAALSRRNFGETVGVITSRFPHWFCPAFAGYAGRETELPCDQHTLLAMVAPRPLYVASAVEDRWADPRGEFLSAVEAGPAWKLFGLVGLGTHEQPAVDTPVGGTIGYHVRTGRHELLAYDWHRFADHADRTLRKKAPPQADGYPAFHPVQAPLPVKPPPGAVVLLPEQVGAPLPDSFAGMEGGPIDWKIVDGSLVVHTTERHANHIVSKQLFRDADIHAEFMTSPEAKGNSGLYLHGHYEMQIYDSFGVQPPTDQDEGSLYRFSKPLVNASLPPGQWQVYDIRFIAPRRDASGTIVKPGTITAWLNGRIVQDGFAFTEPRSPYVPYKHGVTDFLRGVEKRLLETGEGPLFLQDHGSPTRYRNVWIRRLDRP
;
A
#
# COMPACT_ATOMS: atom_id res chain seq x y z
N MET A 1 45.70 10.52 61.05
CA MET A 1 44.98 9.56 60.19
C MET A 1 43.56 10.06 60.05
N MET A 2 43.23 10.71 58.95
CA MET A 2 41.88 11.07 58.59
C MET A 2 41.52 10.35 57.30
N ALA A 3 40.53 9.49 57.39
CA ALA A 3 40.02 8.75 56.25
C ALA A 3 38.99 9.60 55.51
N GLY A 4 39.29 9.99 54.27
CA GLY A 4 38.36 10.67 53.39
C GLY A 4 37.41 9.66 52.76
N PHE A 5 36.10 9.73 53.07
CA PHE A 5 35.04 9.03 52.36
C PHE A 5 34.69 9.81 51.08
N SER A 6 35.05 9.25 49.93
CA SER A 6 34.62 9.71 48.61
C SER A 6 33.25 9.07 48.33
N LEU A 7 32.18 9.84 48.42
CA LEU A 7 30.87 9.48 47.88
C LEU A 7 30.89 9.65 46.36
N ARG A 8 31.09 8.56 45.63
CA ARG A 8 30.73 8.50 44.20
C ARG A 8 29.21 8.41 44.14
N GLY A 9 28.57 9.50 43.77
CA GLY A 9 27.17 9.51 43.36
C GLY A 9 27.02 8.58 42.14
N ALA A 10 26.25 7.49 42.30
CA ALA A 10 25.79 6.72 41.16
C ALA A 10 24.87 7.63 40.33
N ALA A 11 25.29 7.98 39.12
CA ALA A 11 24.38 8.56 38.14
C ALA A 11 23.23 7.55 37.93
N ALA A 12 22.02 7.95 38.25
CA ALA A 12 20.84 7.17 37.90
C ALA A 12 20.87 6.95 36.39
N ALA A 13 20.84 5.70 35.95
CA ALA A 13 20.68 5.38 34.55
C ALA A 13 19.35 5.99 34.11
N GLU A 14 19.39 6.98 33.24
CA GLU A 14 18.19 7.53 32.61
C GLU A 14 17.50 6.38 31.89
N THR A 15 16.35 5.97 32.43
CA THR A 15 15.52 4.93 31.79
C THR A 15 15.01 5.53 30.48
N ARG A 16 15.36 4.86 29.36
CA ARG A 16 14.86 5.27 28.05
C ARG A 16 13.34 5.22 28.05
N PRO A 17 12.64 6.23 27.49
CA PRO A 17 11.20 6.21 27.36
C PRO A 17 10.74 4.95 26.60
N GLU A 18 9.68 4.29 27.10
CA GLU A 18 9.10 3.11 26.48
C GLU A 18 7.82 3.48 25.72
N PRO A 19 7.49 2.79 24.61
CA PRO A 19 6.26 3.04 23.88
C PRO A 19 5.03 2.61 24.70
N ASN A 20 3.94 3.38 24.57
CA ASN A 20 2.66 3.05 25.20
C ASN A 20 1.78 2.26 24.22
N TYR A 21 1.31 1.09 24.59
CA TYR A 21 0.36 0.29 23.82
C TYR A 21 -0.98 0.07 24.53
N ASP A 22 -1.23 0.81 25.62
CA ASP A 22 -2.48 0.79 26.35
C ASP A 22 -3.37 1.97 25.92
N GLU A 23 -4.45 1.68 25.22
CA GLU A 23 -5.42 2.69 24.76
C GLU A 23 -6.09 3.40 25.95
N SER A 24 -6.26 2.74 27.09
CA SER A 24 -6.85 3.35 28.29
C SER A 24 -5.94 4.43 28.91
N ALA A 25 -4.63 4.36 28.66
CA ALA A 25 -3.66 5.35 29.13
C ALA A 25 -3.61 6.62 28.25
N VAL A 26 -4.28 6.64 27.08
CA VAL A 26 -4.34 7.81 26.20
C VAL A 26 -5.07 8.99 26.88
N GLY A 27 -6.12 8.70 27.65
CA GLY A 27 -6.88 9.74 28.34
C GLY A 27 -7.64 10.69 27.39
N THR A 28 -7.98 11.86 27.91
CA THR A 28 -8.63 12.93 27.14
C THR A 28 -7.66 14.05 26.83
N PHE A 29 -7.74 14.59 25.63
CA PHE A 29 -6.91 15.72 25.19
C PHE A 29 -7.72 16.66 24.30
N THR A 30 -7.28 17.91 24.20
CA THR A 30 -7.81 18.90 23.25
C THR A 30 -6.74 19.24 22.24
N LEU A 31 -7.15 19.37 20.97
CA LEU A 31 -6.23 19.77 19.90
C LEU A 31 -6.19 21.30 19.76
N PRO A 32 -5.03 21.86 19.41
CA PRO A 32 -4.94 23.26 19.02
C PRO A 32 -5.82 23.55 17.81
N ASN A 33 -6.40 24.75 17.77
CA ASN A 33 -7.20 25.15 16.60
C ASN A 33 -6.28 25.39 15.39
N LEU A 34 -6.29 24.46 14.45
CA LEU A 34 -5.46 24.55 13.22
C LEU A 34 -5.81 25.76 12.33
N LEU A 35 -7.03 26.31 12.43
CA LEU A 35 -7.43 27.48 11.67
C LEU A 35 -7.03 28.81 12.32
N ALA A 36 -6.51 28.81 13.54
CA ALA A 36 -6.12 30.02 14.26
C ALA A 36 -4.96 30.75 13.58
N GLY A 37 -5.08 32.06 13.47
CA GLY A 37 -4.01 32.96 13.12
C GLY A 37 -3.18 33.38 14.37
N PRO A 38 -2.20 34.30 14.21
CA PRO A 38 -1.32 34.72 15.29
C PRO A 38 -2.02 35.45 16.44
N ASP A 39 -3.20 36.00 16.21
CA ASP A 39 -4.07 36.64 17.19
C ASP A 39 -5.13 35.70 17.79
N GLY A 40 -5.08 34.41 17.44
CA GLY A 40 -6.05 33.40 17.85
C GLY A 40 -7.34 33.37 17.02
N THR A 41 -7.54 34.32 16.10
CA THR A 41 -8.72 34.34 15.21
C THR A 41 -8.66 33.22 14.21
N ALA A 42 -9.74 32.41 14.13
CA ALA A 42 -9.82 31.33 13.16
C ALA A 42 -10.14 31.85 11.75
N ALA A 43 -9.45 31.31 10.75
CA ALA A 43 -9.77 31.57 9.35
C ALA A 43 -11.19 31.09 9.02
N ALA A 44 -11.98 31.95 8.38
CA ALA A 44 -13.33 31.66 7.91
C ALA A 44 -13.44 31.55 6.38
N THR A 45 -12.38 31.91 5.66
CA THR A 45 -12.32 31.86 4.19
C THR A 45 -11.00 31.26 3.70
N PRO A 46 -10.95 30.77 2.45
CA PRO A 46 -9.71 30.29 1.85
C PRO A 46 -8.58 31.33 1.87
N GLU A 47 -8.88 32.60 1.63
CA GLU A 47 -7.91 33.69 1.59
C GLU A 47 -7.34 33.96 3.00
N ALA A 48 -8.17 33.98 4.03
CA ALA A 48 -7.73 34.12 5.42
C ALA A 48 -6.82 32.96 5.84
N TRP A 49 -7.19 31.73 5.44
CA TRP A 49 -6.35 30.56 5.64
C TRP A 49 -4.98 30.72 4.95
N GLN A 50 -4.97 30.96 3.65
CA GLN A 50 -3.73 31.02 2.87
C GLN A 50 -2.81 32.16 3.31
N ARG A 51 -3.35 33.33 3.67
CA ARG A 51 -2.55 34.53 3.97
C ARG A 51 -2.18 34.69 5.42
N VAL A 52 -2.96 34.15 6.35
CA VAL A 52 -2.80 34.41 7.79
C VAL A 52 -2.58 33.12 8.57
N SER A 53 -3.56 32.22 8.59
CA SER A 53 -3.50 31.04 9.48
C SER A 53 -2.49 30.02 9.02
N ARG A 54 -2.48 29.64 7.74
CA ARG A 54 -1.51 28.65 7.22
C ARG A 54 -0.06 29.05 7.44
N PRO A 55 0.40 30.30 7.12
CA PRO A 55 1.76 30.73 7.44
C PRO A 55 2.06 30.77 8.94
N HIS A 56 1.07 31.07 9.77
CA HIS A 56 1.24 31.01 11.23
C HIS A 56 1.44 29.57 11.71
N GLN A 57 0.57 28.66 11.31
CA GLN A 57 0.64 27.24 11.67
C GLN A 57 1.92 26.59 11.14
N LEU A 58 2.38 26.97 9.95
CA LEU A 58 3.64 26.49 9.40
C LEU A 58 4.84 26.91 10.28
N ARG A 59 4.84 28.16 10.75
CA ARG A 59 5.86 28.65 11.70
C ARG A 59 5.85 27.91 13.03
N LEU A 60 4.67 27.50 13.54
CA LEU A 60 4.60 26.68 14.76
C LEU A 60 5.27 25.31 14.52
N LEU A 61 5.01 24.66 13.38
CA LEU A 61 5.67 23.39 13.01
C LEU A 61 7.17 23.56 12.86
N GLU A 62 7.63 24.66 12.24
CA GLU A 62 9.06 25.00 12.12
C GLU A 62 9.74 25.19 13.49
N SER A 63 9.10 25.95 14.35
CA SER A 63 9.69 26.34 15.63
C SER A 63 9.70 25.21 16.67
N HIS A 64 8.77 24.26 16.57
CA HIS A 64 8.51 23.31 17.65
C HIS A 64 8.71 21.84 17.24
N VAL A 65 8.76 21.53 15.94
CA VAL A 65 8.82 20.13 15.49
C VAL A 65 9.95 19.88 14.48
N TYR A 66 9.92 20.54 13.31
CA TYR A 66 10.81 20.19 12.18
C TYR A 66 12.06 21.06 12.07
N GLY A 67 12.04 22.26 12.64
CA GLY A 67 13.05 23.28 12.43
C GLY A 67 12.74 24.17 11.23
N ARG A 68 13.47 25.28 11.12
CA ARG A 68 13.32 26.26 10.05
C ARG A 68 13.52 25.63 8.67
N GLN A 69 12.73 26.04 7.69
CA GLN A 69 12.95 25.67 6.31
C GLN A 69 14.35 26.05 5.84
N LEU A 70 14.88 25.23 4.95
CA LEU A 70 16.17 25.48 4.32
C LEU A 70 15.98 26.35 3.07
N PRO A 71 16.94 27.24 2.77
CA PRO A 71 16.84 28.10 1.58
C PRO A 71 16.86 27.26 0.30
N PRO A 72 16.24 27.73 -0.78
CA PRO A 72 16.38 27.09 -2.09
C PRO A 72 17.84 27.07 -2.52
N ALA A 73 18.21 26.05 -3.30
CA ALA A 73 19.55 25.97 -3.90
C ALA A 73 19.44 25.58 -5.37
N THR A 74 20.44 25.98 -6.14
CA THR A 74 20.55 25.58 -7.55
C THR A 74 20.78 24.07 -7.63
N VAL A 75 20.05 23.41 -8.54
CA VAL A 75 20.24 22.01 -8.86
C VAL A 75 20.92 21.91 -10.23
N THR A 76 22.03 21.17 -10.28
CA THR A 76 22.76 20.94 -11.53
C THR A 76 22.98 19.44 -11.75
N VAL A 77 22.80 19.00 -12.99
CA VAL A 77 23.14 17.63 -13.37
C VAL A 77 24.65 17.50 -13.44
N VAL A 78 25.21 16.48 -12.78
CA VAL A 78 26.63 16.14 -12.81
C VAL A 78 26.86 15.05 -13.87
N GLY A 79 27.56 15.42 -14.95
CA GLY A 79 27.70 14.55 -16.11
C GLY A 79 26.45 14.56 -16.99
N GLU A 80 26.14 13.42 -17.57
CA GLU A 80 24.98 13.25 -18.44
C GLU A 80 23.85 12.52 -17.73
N VAL A 81 22.61 12.83 -18.11
CA VAL A 81 21.44 12.03 -17.72
C VAL A 81 21.46 10.76 -18.57
N GLU A 82 21.66 9.61 -17.93
CA GLU A 82 21.54 8.34 -18.60
C GLU A 82 20.05 8.08 -18.90
N ARG A 83 19.73 7.91 -20.18
CA ARG A 83 18.38 7.64 -20.65
C ARG A 83 18.39 6.37 -21.49
N THR A 84 17.69 5.35 -21.06
CA THR A 84 17.64 4.03 -21.70
C THR A 84 16.21 3.58 -21.91
N SER A 85 15.88 3.13 -23.12
CA SER A 85 14.64 2.39 -23.36
C SER A 85 14.82 0.99 -22.84
N VAL A 86 13.90 0.56 -21.97
CA VAL A 86 13.89 -0.76 -21.33
C VAL A 86 12.54 -1.44 -21.57
N THR A 87 12.53 -2.77 -21.53
CA THR A 87 11.31 -3.56 -21.46
C THR A 87 11.28 -4.25 -20.11
N LEU A 88 10.26 -3.95 -19.32
CA LEU A 88 10.03 -4.55 -18.01
C LEU A 88 8.96 -5.63 -18.14
N ASP A 89 8.97 -6.67 -17.27
CA ASP A 89 8.00 -7.77 -17.31
C ASP A 89 7.79 -8.35 -18.72
N ASP A 90 8.86 -8.43 -19.55
CA ASP A 90 8.89 -8.92 -20.93
C ASP A 90 7.98 -8.18 -21.94
N ASP A 91 7.00 -7.40 -21.49
CA ASP A 91 5.99 -6.76 -22.35
C ASP A 91 5.72 -5.27 -22.05
N LEU A 92 6.37 -4.69 -21.05
CA LEU A 92 6.13 -3.31 -20.63
C LEU A 92 7.25 -2.36 -21.12
N PRO A 93 7.05 -1.63 -22.23
CA PRO A 93 8.05 -0.67 -22.69
C PRO A 93 8.08 0.53 -21.73
N ALA A 94 9.26 0.88 -21.29
CA ALA A 94 9.50 1.98 -20.38
C ALA A 94 10.77 2.77 -20.74
N THR A 95 10.93 3.93 -20.12
CA THR A 95 12.19 4.69 -20.13
C THR A 95 12.75 4.70 -18.71
N ARG A 96 13.96 4.19 -18.53
CA ARG A 96 14.74 4.39 -17.31
C ARG A 96 15.66 5.60 -17.48
N LEU A 97 15.63 6.51 -16.47
CA LEU A 97 16.58 7.60 -16.37
C LEU A 97 17.36 7.47 -15.05
N GLN A 98 18.65 7.76 -15.12
CA GLN A 98 19.51 7.93 -13.96
C GLN A 98 20.24 9.28 -14.07
N ALA A 99 20.07 10.12 -13.06
CA ALA A 99 20.70 11.43 -13.00
C ALA A 99 21.40 11.61 -11.67
N ARG A 100 22.57 12.22 -11.71
CA ARG A 100 23.29 12.66 -10.52
C ARG A 100 23.09 14.15 -10.36
N LEU A 101 22.37 14.55 -9.31
CA LEU A 101 22.01 15.94 -9.05
C LEU A 101 22.86 16.53 -7.93
N ARG A 102 23.66 17.57 -8.25
CA ARG A 102 24.34 18.36 -7.23
C ARG A 102 23.38 19.42 -6.70
N MET A 103 23.23 19.46 -5.39
CA MET A 103 22.33 20.37 -4.68
C MET A 103 23.14 21.52 -4.05
N GLY A 104 23.35 22.58 -4.84
CA GLY A 104 24.13 23.75 -4.50
C GLY A 104 25.24 24.04 -5.50
N THR A 105 25.89 25.21 -5.36
CA THR A 105 26.98 25.68 -6.27
C THR A 105 28.38 25.30 -5.80
N ALA A 106 28.53 24.90 -4.54
CA ALA A 106 29.84 24.51 -4.00
C ALA A 106 30.31 23.19 -4.66
N ALA A 107 31.60 23.08 -4.92
CA ALA A 107 32.18 21.91 -5.57
C ALA A 107 32.02 20.63 -4.73
N ASP A 108 32.00 20.77 -3.41
CA ASP A 108 31.79 19.69 -2.43
C ASP A 108 30.30 19.49 -2.03
N ALA A 109 29.37 20.21 -2.69
CA ALA A 109 27.95 20.02 -2.43
C ALA A 109 27.55 18.56 -2.70
N PRO A 110 26.73 17.95 -1.82
CA PRO A 110 26.27 16.59 -2.00
C PRO A 110 25.61 16.37 -3.36
N ALA A 111 25.91 15.24 -3.96
CA ALA A 111 25.27 14.80 -5.18
C ALA A 111 24.37 13.61 -4.88
N VAL A 112 23.12 13.71 -5.31
CA VAL A 112 22.07 12.72 -5.08
C VAL A 112 21.82 11.95 -6.37
N GLU A 113 21.87 10.63 -6.31
CA GLU A 113 21.49 9.78 -7.45
C GLU A 113 19.98 9.62 -7.50
N VAL A 114 19.38 10.03 -8.60
CA VAL A 114 17.92 9.91 -8.85
C VAL A 114 17.67 8.86 -9.90
N LEU A 115 16.80 7.91 -9.59
CA LEU A 115 16.29 6.90 -10.51
C LEU A 115 14.85 7.26 -10.90
N VAL A 116 14.55 7.22 -12.20
CA VAL A 116 13.21 7.46 -12.70
C VAL A 116 12.83 6.37 -13.71
N TYR A 117 11.64 5.81 -13.56
CA TYR A 117 11.00 4.98 -14.58
C TYR A 117 9.75 5.69 -15.10
N LEU A 118 9.63 5.79 -16.42
CA LEU A 118 8.49 6.41 -17.09
C LEU A 118 7.87 5.43 -18.08
N PRO A 119 6.53 5.31 -18.13
CA PRO A 119 5.87 4.48 -19.13
C PRO A 119 6.03 5.10 -20.53
N LYS A 120 6.08 4.27 -21.56
CA LYS A 120 6.03 4.70 -22.96
C LYS A 120 4.58 5.00 -23.34
N THR A 121 4.18 6.24 -23.19
CA THR A 121 2.83 6.72 -23.51
C THR A 121 2.89 8.00 -24.34
N GLU A 122 1.81 8.33 -25.02
CA GLU A 122 1.66 9.66 -25.60
C GLU A 122 1.34 10.69 -24.50
N GLY A 123 2.06 11.80 -24.50
CA GLY A 123 1.85 12.92 -23.56
C GLY A 123 2.61 12.77 -22.23
N ARG A 124 2.31 13.72 -21.34
CA ARG A 124 2.96 13.82 -20.02
C ARG A 124 2.24 12.95 -19.00
N VAL A 125 3.01 12.35 -18.09
CA VAL A 125 2.49 11.46 -17.05
C VAL A 125 2.67 12.05 -15.65
N PRO A 126 1.74 11.79 -14.72
CA PRO A 126 1.95 12.05 -13.30
C PRO A 126 3.06 11.14 -12.77
N VAL A 127 3.80 11.62 -11.78
CA VAL A 127 4.95 10.89 -11.21
C VAL A 127 4.83 10.83 -9.69
N PHE A 128 5.00 9.65 -9.12
CA PHE A 128 5.26 9.46 -7.70
C PHE A 128 6.75 9.71 -7.43
N LEU A 129 7.04 10.64 -6.54
CA LEU A 129 8.39 10.96 -6.09
C LEU A 129 8.53 10.64 -4.60
N GLY A 130 9.45 9.76 -4.24
CA GLY A 130 9.75 9.43 -2.85
C GLY A 130 11.22 9.13 -2.63
N LEU A 131 11.66 9.22 -1.38
CA LEU A 131 12.99 8.76 -0.99
C LEU A 131 12.94 7.27 -0.61
N ASN A 132 14.08 6.61 -0.70
CA ASN A 132 14.27 5.23 -0.29
C ASN A 132 15.33 5.08 0.82
N PHE A 133 15.36 3.91 1.45
CA PHE A 133 16.16 3.64 2.65
C PHE A 133 17.52 2.99 2.37
N ARG A 134 17.70 2.36 1.20
CA ARG A 134 18.82 1.44 0.96
C ARG A 134 19.55 1.67 -0.36
N GLY A 135 19.23 2.78 -1.05
CA GLY A 135 19.78 3.09 -2.36
C GLY A 135 18.90 2.59 -3.51
N ASN A 136 19.03 3.24 -4.66
CA ASN A 136 18.16 3.01 -5.81
C ASN A 136 18.22 1.58 -6.35
N GLN A 137 19.39 0.91 -6.26
CA GLN A 137 19.56 -0.48 -6.67
C GLN A 137 18.70 -1.46 -5.84
N ALA A 138 18.33 -1.08 -4.61
CA ALA A 138 17.49 -1.93 -3.77
C ALA A 138 16.03 -1.95 -4.23
N GLU A 139 15.58 -0.92 -4.93
CA GLU A 139 14.18 -0.71 -5.27
C GLU A 139 13.74 -1.46 -6.55
N HIS A 140 14.69 -1.91 -7.36
CA HIS A 140 14.42 -2.69 -8.57
C HIS A 140 15.60 -3.61 -8.90
N PRO A 141 15.38 -4.84 -9.41
CA PRO A 141 16.44 -5.81 -9.71
C PRO A 141 17.28 -5.50 -10.96
N ASP A 142 16.92 -4.47 -11.74
CA ASP A 142 17.64 -4.09 -12.97
C ASP A 142 19.15 -3.89 -12.69
N PRO A 143 20.04 -4.71 -13.31
CA PRO A 143 21.48 -4.68 -13.04
C PRO A 143 22.15 -3.37 -13.49
N ALA A 144 21.51 -2.59 -14.36
CA ALA A 144 22.05 -1.33 -14.82
C ALA A 144 21.78 -0.15 -13.88
N ILE A 145 21.04 -0.33 -12.80
CA ILE A 145 20.92 0.70 -11.76
C ILE A 145 22.26 0.85 -11.06
N ARG A 146 22.75 2.10 -10.92
CA ARG A 146 24.02 2.39 -10.28
C ARG A 146 24.00 2.00 -8.81
N LEU A 147 25.07 1.38 -8.33
CA LEU A 147 25.29 1.19 -6.89
C LEU A 147 25.67 2.53 -6.25
N PRO A 148 25.04 2.91 -5.12
CA PRO A 148 25.44 4.11 -4.39
C PRO A 148 26.83 3.97 -3.78
N ALA A 149 27.61 5.03 -3.85
CA ALA A 149 28.94 5.10 -3.22
C ALA A 149 28.86 5.55 -1.75
N GLY A 150 27.69 6.03 -1.30
CA GLY A 150 27.45 6.57 0.04
C GLY A 150 27.39 5.50 1.13
N TRP A 151 27.33 5.97 2.38
CA TRP A 151 27.11 5.12 3.54
C TRP A 151 25.65 4.62 3.57
N ILE A 152 25.45 3.32 3.78
CA ILE A 152 24.15 2.69 3.99
C ILE A 152 24.24 1.83 5.26
N PRO A 153 23.25 1.86 6.17
CA PRO A 153 23.34 1.05 7.38
C PRO A 153 23.43 -0.45 7.05
N ASP A 154 24.37 -1.14 7.71
CA ASP A 154 24.46 -2.60 7.62
C ASP A 154 23.18 -3.24 8.12
N GLU A 155 22.69 -4.19 7.36
CA GLU A 155 21.52 -4.98 7.70
C GLU A 155 21.75 -6.44 7.33
N LYS A 156 21.51 -7.33 8.28
CA LYS A 156 21.76 -8.75 8.09
C LYS A 156 20.97 -9.30 6.88
N ASN A 157 21.64 -10.03 6.01
CA ASN A 157 21.07 -10.65 4.79
C ASN A 157 20.54 -9.65 3.74
N SER A 158 20.98 -8.40 3.78
CA SER A 158 20.53 -7.34 2.86
C SER A 158 21.43 -7.16 1.63
N GLY A 159 22.58 -7.82 1.59
CA GLY A 159 23.61 -7.54 0.57
C GLY A 159 24.33 -6.19 0.78
N ILE A 160 24.13 -5.56 1.95
CA ILE A 160 24.90 -4.39 2.39
C ILE A 160 26.00 -4.92 3.30
N VAL A 161 27.25 -4.61 2.98
CA VAL A 161 28.44 -5.09 3.69
C VAL A 161 29.38 -3.92 3.97
N ASP A 162 29.85 -3.80 5.20
CA ASP A 162 30.71 -2.70 5.65
C ASP A 162 30.13 -1.32 5.31
N ASN A 163 28.84 -1.16 5.51
CA ASN A 163 28.05 0.02 5.19
C ASN A 163 28.09 0.45 3.69
N ARG A 164 28.21 -0.53 2.79
CA ARG A 164 28.20 -0.33 1.33
C ARG A 164 27.26 -1.28 0.65
N ALA A 165 26.54 -0.79 -0.36
CA ALA A 165 25.74 -1.64 -1.23
C ALA A 165 26.64 -2.55 -2.07
N THR A 166 26.23 -3.81 -2.23
CA THR A 166 26.83 -4.76 -3.17
C THR A 166 25.81 -5.20 -4.20
N GLU A 167 26.23 -5.95 -5.21
CA GLU A 167 25.32 -6.54 -6.22
C GLU A 167 24.22 -7.39 -5.57
N ALA A 168 24.49 -8.02 -4.42
CA ALA A 168 23.50 -8.82 -3.69
C ALA A 168 22.36 -8.01 -3.08
N SER A 169 22.50 -6.66 -3.01
CA SER A 169 21.45 -5.78 -2.50
C SER A 169 20.41 -5.37 -3.57
N ARG A 170 20.60 -5.79 -4.84
CA ARG A 170 19.69 -5.43 -5.92
C ARG A 170 18.30 -6.01 -5.73
N GLY A 171 17.29 -5.17 -5.88
CA GLY A 171 15.89 -5.57 -5.80
C GLY A 171 15.42 -6.02 -4.44
N MET A 172 16.23 -5.89 -3.38
CA MET A 172 15.87 -6.38 -2.04
C MET A 172 14.63 -5.69 -1.44
N SER A 173 14.31 -4.50 -1.93
CA SER A 173 13.14 -3.69 -1.53
C SER A 173 12.10 -3.55 -2.65
N SER A 174 12.21 -4.31 -3.75
CA SER A 174 11.34 -4.17 -4.93
C SER A 174 9.86 -4.36 -4.60
N GLN A 175 9.53 -5.17 -3.60
CA GLN A 175 8.15 -5.32 -3.11
C GLN A 175 7.55 -3.99 -2.58
N ARG A 176 8.39 -3.04 -2.13
CA ARG A 176 7.99 -1.71 -1.67
C ARG A 176 7.81 -0.71 -2.81
N TRP A 177 8.36 -1.01 -3.99
CA TRP A 177 8.33 -0.14 -5.17
C TRP A 177 7.83 -0.92 -6.38
N PRO A 178 6.51 -1.15 -6.51
CA PRO A 178 5.94 -1.93 -7.61
C PRO A 178 5.95 -1.12 -8.92
N VAL A 179 7.15 -0.91 -9.46
CA VAL A 179 7.41 -0.04 -10.60
C VAL A 179 6.51 -0.40 -11.78
N GLU A 180 6.51 -1.69 -12.17
CA GLU A 180 5.76 -2.16 -13.32
C GLU A 180 4.26 -1.92 -13.18
N GLN A 181 3.72 -2.15 -11.98
CA GLN A 181 2.30 -1.95 -11.72
C GLN A 181 1.90 -0.47 -11.86
N MET A 182 2.72 0.44 -11.35
CA MET A 182 2.46 1.87 -11.46
C MET A 182 2.64 2.38 -12.89
N LEU A 183 3.65 1.88 -13.61
CA LEU A 183 3.83 2.21 -15.02
C LEU A 183 2.66 1.75 -15.89
N ARG A 184 2.12 0.53 -15.65
CA ARG A 184 0.91 0.03 -16.32
C ARG A 184 -0.31 0.91 -16.05
N ARG A 185 -0.38 1.55 -14.88
CA ARG A 185 -1.41 2.55 -14.54
C ARG A 185 -1.16 3.92 -15.17
N GLY A 186 -0.05 4.10 -15.87
CA GLY A 186 0.33 5.36 -16.52
C GLY A 186 0.88 6.40 -15.54
N TYR A 187 1.52 5.96 -14.46
CA TYR A 187 2.31 6.78 -13.56
C TYR A 187 3.79 6.54 -13.79
N GLY A 188 4.60 7.59 -13.70
CA GLY A 188 6.04 7.46 -13.52
C GLY A 188 6.38 7.23 -12.05
N MET A 189 7.57 6.65 -11.82
CA MET A 189 8.13 6.40 -10.49
C MET A 189 9.51 7.04 -10.40
N ALA A 190 9.73 7.89 -9.40
CA ALA A 190 11.00 8.56 -9.15
C ALA A 190 11.45 8.34 -7.71
N THR A 191 12.72 7.97 -7.50
CA THR A 191 13.26 7.74 -6.16
C THR A 191 14.72 8.16 -6.05
N ALA A 192 15.14 8.46 -4.82
CA ALA A 192 16.52 8.74 -4.46
C ALA A 192 16.83 8.24 -3.04
N TYR A 193 18.08 7.90 -2.77
CA TYR A 193 18.49 7.47 -1.44
C TYR A 193 18.50 8.64 -0.46
N CYS A 194 17.79 8.51 0.66
CA CYS A 194 17.72 9.55 1.68
C CYS A 194 19.11 9.89 2.27
N GLY A 195 19.99 8.89 2.37
CA GLY A 195 21.34 9.06 2.91
C GLY A 195 22.27 9.92 2.06
N ASP A 196 22.01 10.11 0.77
CA ASP A 196 22.74 11.06 -0.07
C ASP A 196 22.45 12.51 0.31
N ILE A 197 21.30 12.77 0.95
CA ILE A 197 20.88 14.10 1.43
C ILE A 197 21.33 14.30 2.88
N PHE A 198 21.00 13.33 3.73
CA PHE A 198 21.40 13.28 5.14
C PHE A 198 21.54 11.81 5.56
N PRO A 199 22.76 11.32 5.86
CA PRO A 199 22.96 9.96 6.37
C PRO A 199 22.16 9.73 7.66
N ASP A 200 21.31 8.71 7.69
CA ASP A 200 20.35 8.45 8.77
C ASP A 200 21.05 7.88 10.03
N ARG A 201 21.85 8.74 10.66
CA ARG A 201 22.60 8.44 11.88
C ARG A 201 22.86 9.73 12.68
N PRO A 202 23.03 9.64 14.00
CA PRO A 202 23.19 10.83 14.86
C PRO A 202 24.34 11.77 14.45
N ASP A 203 25.44 11.23 13.93
CA ASP A 203 26.61 11.98 13.46
C ASP A 203 26.57 12.31 11.95
N GLY A 204 25.45 12.00 11.26
CA GLY A 204 25.28 12.22 9.82
C GLY A 204 25.27 13.69 9.39
N ARG A 205 25.02 14.61 10.33
CA ARG A 205 24.87 16.05 10.06
C ARG A 205 26.06 16.64 9.29
N SER A 206 27.29 16.29 9.68
CA SER A 206 28.52 16.80 9.05
C SER A 206 28.76 16.32 7.61
N GLN A 207 28.02 15.30 7.18
CA GLN A 207 28.05 14.71 5.82
C GLN A 207 26.79 15.02 5.01
N SER A 208 25.90 15.87 5.54
CA SER A 208 24.62 16.20 4.95
C SER A 208 24.64 17.51 4.17
N VAL A 209 23.54 17.77 3.44
CA VAL A 209 23.31 19.06 2.78
C VAL A 209 23.32 20.25 3.74
N LEU A 210 23.11 20.05 5.03
CA LEU A 210 23.14 21.12 6.04
C LEU A 210 24.52 21.78 6.12
N LYS A 211 25.59 21.00 5.94
CA LYS A 211 26.96 21.53 5.90
C LYS A 211 27.15 22.54 4.77
N THR A 212 26.75 22.18 3.57
CA THR A 212 26.91 23.06 2.38
C THR A 212 25.96 24.24 2.38
N LEU A 213 24.88 24.17 3.16
CA LEU A 213 23.97 25.28 3.41
C LEU A 213 24.41 26.17 4.58
N GLY A 214 25.66 26.00 5.10
CA GLY A 214 26.21 26.82 6.14
C GLY A 214 25.55 26.69 7.51
N ARG A 215 24.87 25.53 7.75
CA ARG A 215 24.25 25.28 9.06
C ARG A 215 25.29 24.85 10.08
N PRO A 216 25.06 25.09 11.40
CA PRO A 216 26.02 24.69 12.44
C PRO A 216 26.20 23.15 12.47
N MET A 217 27.45 22.71 12.55
CA MET A 217 27.82 21.29 12.61
C MET A 217 28.11 20.79 14.02
N GLU A 218 28.53 21.70 14.90
CA GLU A 218 28.99 21.43 16.27
C GLU A 218 28.41 22.47 17.23
N GLY A 219 28.49 22.18 18.53
CA GLY A 219 28.02 23.05 19.60
C GLY A 219 26.51 22.89 19.90
N THR A 220 25.98 23.79 20.72
CA THR A 220 24.57 23.83 21.06
C THR A 220 23.77 24.36 19.88
N LEU A 221 22.90 23.50 19.32
CA LEU A 221 22.01 23.88 18.22
C LEU A 221 20.89 24.80 18.71
N ALA A 222 20.44 25.72 17.86
CA ALA A 222 19.25 26.53 18.14
C ALA A 222 18.00 25.62 18.29
N ALA A 223 17.05 26.05 19.09
CA ALA A 223 15.84 25.25 19.37
C ALA A 223 15.08 24.85 18.09
N ASP A 224 15.09 25.72 17.09
CA ASP A 224 14.47 25.52 15.77
C ASP A 224 15.48 25.15 14.67
N GLU A 225 16.64 24.61 15.04
CA GLU A 225 17.62 24.14 14.05
C GLU A 225 17.14 22.88 13.35
N PRO A 226 17.09 22.84 12.00
CA PRO A 226 16.53 21.72 11.26
C PRO A 226 17.30 20.41 11.46
N GLY A 227 16.56 19.30 11.56
CA GLY A 227 17.07 17.94 11.57
C GLY A 227 17.05 17.27 10.19
N ALA A 228 17.23 15.95 10.21
CA ALA A 228 17.28 15.13 9.01
C ALA A 228 15.97 15.15 8.21
N ILE A 229 14.81 15.15 8.89
CA ILE A 229 13.49 15.19 8.20
C ILE A 229 13.37 16.44 7.33
N THR A 230 13.79 17.60 7.84
CA THR A 230 13.77 18.85 7.06
C THR A 230 14.80 18.83 5.93
N ALA A 231 15.97 18.26 6.15
CA ALA A 231 16.96 18.09 5.08
C ALA A 231 16.44 17.16 3.96
N TRP A 232 15.83 16.04 4.31
CA TRP A 232 15.23 15.10 3.36
C TRP A 232 14.06 15.73 2.58
N ALA A 233 13.19 16.47 3.27
CA ALA A 233 12.07 17.19 2.65
C ALA A 233 12.56 18.26 1.66
N TRP A 234 13.60 19.01 2.05
CA TRP A 234 14.26 19.95 1.17
C TRP A 234 14.86 19.25 -0.06
N GLY A 235 15.50 18.10 0.13
CA GLY A 235 16.05 17.29 -0.96
C GLY A 235 14.98 16.85 -1.96
N LEU A 236 13.80 16.43 -1.48
CA LEU A 236 12.66 16.14 -2.35
C LEU A 236 12.25 17.34 -3.21
N SER A 237 12.18 18.54 -2.64
CA SER A 237 11.91 19.77 -3.40
C SER A 237 13.00 20.07 -4.42
N ARG A 238 14.26 19.77 -4.13
CA ARG A 238 15.37 19.95 -5.09
C ARG A 238 15.32 18.91 -6.21
N ILE A 239 14.94 17.67 -5.92
CA ILE A 239 14.71 16.65 -6.95
C ILE A 239 13.51 17.06 -7.83
N LEU A 240 12.47 17.62 -7.23
CA LEU A 240 11.31 18.16 -7.97
C LEU A 240 11.74 19.26 -8.97
N ASP A 241 12.65 20.16 -8.60
CA ASP A 241 13.17 21.22 -9.49
C ASP A 241 13.69 20.65 -10.82
N TRP A 242 14.40 19.52 -10.76
CA TRP A 242 14.90 18.84 -11.95
C TRP A 242 13.80 17.99 -12.63
N LEU A 243 13.03 17.24 -11.85
CA LEU A 243 12.04 16.29 -12.38
C LEU A 243 11.00 16.98 -13.29
N VAL A 244 10.56 18.20 -12.92
CA VAL A 244 9.59 18.97 -13.71
C VAL A 244 10.16 19.53 -15.02
N THR A 245 11.47 19.44 -15.23
CA THR A 245 12.10 19.81 -16.51
C THR A 245 12.04 18.71 -17.57
N LEU A 246 11.71 17.48 -17.14
CA LEU A 246 11.59 16.34 -18.05
C LEU A 246 10.34 16.47 -18.91
N PRO A 247 10.44 16.37 -20.23
CA PRO A 247 9.30 16.63 -21.14
C PRO A 247 8.15 15.63 -20.98
N GLU A 248 8.42 14.43 -20.49
CA GLU A 248 7.41 13.38 -20.25
C GLU A 248 6.67 13.56 -18.93
N VAL A 249 7.15 14.41 -18.02
CA VAL A 249 6.58 14.59 -16.69
C VAL A 249 5.50 15.66 -16.71
N ASP A 250 4.33 15.36 -16.18
CA ASP A 250 3.31 16.36 -15.88
C ASP A 250 3.70 17.13 -14.60
N ALA A 251 4.32 18.29 -14.79
CA ALA A 251 4.80 19.13 -13.69
C ALA A 251 3.70 19.54 -12.69
N ALA A 252 2.43 19.55 -13.12
CA ALA A 252 1.29 19.85 -12.26
C ALA A 252 0.75 18.62 -11.50
N LYS A 253 1.35 17.44 -11.70
CA LYS A 253 0.87 16.17 -11.12
C LYS A 253 1.99 15.32 -10.52
N VAL A 254 2.97 15.94 -9.88
CA VAL A 254 3.99 15.21 -9.10
C VAL A 254 3.44 14.99 -7.70
N ILE A 255 3.44 13.72 -7.28
CA ILE A 255 2.91 13.24 -6.01
C ILE A 255 4.10 12.88 -5.11
N VAL A 256 4.19 13.51 -3.94
CA VAL A 256 5.21 13.12 -2.97
C VAL A 256 4.71 11.98 -2.09
N ILE A 257 5.55 10.97 -1.90
CA ILE A 257 5.24 9.76 -1.13
C ILE A 257 6.36 9.39 -0.19
N GLY A 258 6.01 8.83 0.96
CA GLY A 258 6.96 8.22 1.85
C GLY A 258 6.34 7.21 2.81
N HIS A 259 7.17 6.27 3.26
CA HIS A 259 6.86 5.27 4.27
C HIS A 259 7.63 5.55 5.55
N SER A 260 7.02 5.34 6.72
CA SER A 260 7.68 5.47 8.02
C SER A 260 8.25 6.89 8.20
N ARG A 261 9.53 7.04 8.60
CA ARG A 261 10.22 8.35 8.70
C ARG A 261 10.21 9.14 7.39
N LEU A 262 10.21 8.46 6.24
CA LEU A 262 10.09 9.13 4.95
C LEU A 262 8.65 9.55 4.65
N GLY A 263 7.64 8.96 5.31
CA GLY A 263 6.26 9.45 5.32
C GLY A 263 6.13 10.79 6.07
N LYS A 264 6.80 10.93 7.23
CA LYS A 264 6.94 12.21 7.94
C LYS A 264 7.59 13.25 7.01
N THR A 265 8.65 12.83 6.30
CA THR A 265 9.38 13.66 5.32
C THR A 265 8.48 14.11 4.16
N ALA A 266 7.68 13.20 3.60
CA ALA A 266 6.78 13.52 2.48
C ALA A 266 5.71 14.53 2.89
N LEU A 267 5.12 14.39 4.08
CA LEU A 267 4.18 15.37 4.63
C LEU A 267 4.83 16.73 4.82
N TRP A 268 6.03 16.77 5.40
CA TRP A 268 6.77 18.02 5.61
C TRP A 268 7.18 18.66 4.29
N ALA A 269 7.62 17.88 3.30
CA ALA A 269 7.91 18.37 1.95
C ALA A 269 6.68 19.02 1.30
N ALA A 270 5.51 18.36 1.38
CA ALA A 270 4.27 18.91 0.84
C ALA A 270 3.78 20.15 1.60
N ALA A 271 4.04 20.25 2.91
CA ALA A 271 3.74 21.43 3.71
C ALA A 271 4.56 22.65 3.28
N CYS A 272 5.86 22.43 2.94
CA CYS A 272 6.81 23.47 2.57
C CYS A 272 6.80 23.82 1.08
N ASP A 273 6.43 22.88 0.20
CA ASP A 273 6.47 23.05 -1.26
C ASP A 273 5.11 22.70 -1.89
N GLU A 274 4.38 23.74 -2.24
CA GLU A 274 3.02 23.63 -2.79
C GLU A 274 2.97 23.11 -4.23
N ARG A 275 4.11 22.91 -4.89
CA ARG A 275 4.19 22.32 -6.24
C ARG A 275 3.91 20.82 -6.24
N PHE A 276 4.06 20.13 -5.11
CA PHE A 276 3.58 18.76 -4.97
C PHE A 276 2.06 18.74 -5.08
N ALA A 277 1.55 18.08 -6.09
CA ALA A 277 0.11 18.05 -6.38
C ALA A 277 -0.71 17.23 -5.37
N MET A 278 -0.08 16.28 -4.72
CA MET A 278 -0.68 15.39 -3.71
C MET A 278 0.42 14.93 -2.75
N ALA A 279 0.06 14.65 -1.52
CA ALA A 279 0.93 14.02 -0.54
C ALA A 279 0.41 12.63 -0.14
N VAL A 280 1.32 11.68 0.05
CA VAL A 280 1.04 10.34 0.54
C VAL A 280 1.93 10.03 1.73
N SER A 281 1.32 9.65 2.83
CA SER A 281 1.97 9.23 4.07
C SER A 281 1.55 7.82 4.42
N ASN A 282 2.50 6.89 4.39
CA ASN A 282 2.28 5.51 4.78
C ASN A 282 2.94 5.23 6.12
N GLU A 283 2.12 4.87 7.12
CA GLU A 283 2.56 4.42 8.45
C GLU A 283 3.63 5.33 9.07
N SER A 284 3.35 6.63 9.09
CA SER A 284 4.36 7.62 9.46
C SER A 284 4.42 7.91 10.97
N GLY A 285 3.42 7.55 11.75
CA GLY A 285 3.46 7.62 13.21
C GLY A 285 3.74 8.98 13.83
N CYS A 286 4.37 8.99 14.99
CA CYS A 286 4.74 10.20 15.75
C CYS A 286 5.63 11.14 14.94
N GLY A 287 5.32 12.45 14.97
CA GLY A 287 5.99 13.43 14.11
C GLY A 287 5.73 13.20 12.61
N GLY A 288 4.75 12.39 12.28
CA GLY A 288 4.21 12.15 10.95
C GLY A 288 2.71 12.41 10.94
N ALA A 289 1.88 11.38 10.69
CA ALA A 289 0.43 11.53 10.68
C ALA A 289 -0.23 11.30 12.05
N ALA A 290 0.39 10.60 12.99
CA ALA A 290 -0.21 10.26 14.28
C ALA A 290 -0.18 11.44 15.27
N LEU A 291 -1.31 11.73 15.92
CA LEU A 291 -1.41 12.77 16.94
C LEU A 291 -0.46 12.53 18.11
N SER A 292 0.44 13.48 18.38
CA SER A 292 1.42 13.40 19.48
C SER A 292 0.75 13.35 20.85
N ARG A 293 -0.37 14.05 21.04
CA ARG A 293 -1.12 14.10 22.32
C ARG A 293 -1.75 12.78 22.73
N ARG A 294 -1.87 11.83 21.82
CA ARG A 294 -2.35 10.50 22.17
C ARG A 294 -1.36 9.71 23.02
N ASN A 295 -0.07 10.01 22.89
CA ASN A 295 0.98 9.27 23.59
C ASN A 295 0.83 7.75 23.46
N PHE A 296 0.46 7.27 22.27
CA PHE A 296 0.28 5.87 21.95
C PHE A 296 1.34 5.43 20.90
N GLY A 297 1.82 4.19 21.03
CA GLY A 297 2.90 3.68 20.18
C GLY A 297 4.20 4.43 20.41
N GLU A 298 4.77 4.97 19.33
CA GLU A 298 5.96 5.84 19.36
C GLU A 298 5.58 7.22 19.88
N THR A 299 6.04 7.57 21.08
CA THR A 299 5.78 8.89 21.70
C THR A 299 6.88 9.90 21.33
N VAL A 300 6.66 11.20 21.62
CA VAL A 300 7.69 12.23 21.43
C VAL A 300 8.97 11.89 22.19
N GLY A 301 8.87 11.41 23.43
CA GLY A 301 10.02 10.98 24.21
C GLY A 301 10.77 9.81 23.58
N VAL A 302 10.03 8.81 23.06
CA VAL A 302 10.61 7.63 22.40
C VAL A 302 11.34 8.01 21.12
N ILE A 303 10.70 8.78 20.23
CA ILE A 303 11.29 9.09 18.92
C ILE A 303 12.49 10.01 19.04
N THR A 304 12.43 11.02 19.91
CA THR A 304 13.54 11.97 20.06
C THR A 304 14.74 11.40 20.81
N SER A 305 14.54 10.41 21.68
CA SER A 305 15.64 9.69 22.32
C SER A 305 16.29 8.65 21.41
N ARG A 306 15.51 7.96 20.56
CA ARG A 306 16.05 6.96 19.62
C ARG A 306 16.69 7.58 18.39
N PHE A 307 16.12 8.69 17.92
CA PHE A 307 16.53 9.37 16.69
C PHE A 307 16.72 10.88 16.91
N PRO A 308 17.68 11.30 17.74
CA PRO A 308 17.86 12.70 18.15
C PRO A 308 18.19 13.65 16.99
N HIS A 309 18.58 13.12 15.82
CA HIS A 309 18.94 13.87 14.62
C HIS A 309 17.75 14.14 13.68
N TRP A 310 16.55 13.57 13.93
CA TRP A 310 15.44 13.69 12.96
C TRP A 310 14.73 15.04 13.03
N PHE A 311 14.46 15.55 14.21
CA PHE A 311 13.68 16.76 14.46
C PHE A 311 14.53 17.92 14.94
N CYS A 312 13.92 19.09 15.13
CA CYS A 312 14.60 20.19 15.78
C CYS A 312 14.73 19.94 17.31
N PRO A 313 15.70 20.58 17.99
CA PRO A 313 15.92 20.39 19.42
C PRO A 313 14.71 20.73 20.29
N ALA A 314 13.85 21.68 19.87
CA ALA A 314 12.65 22.06 20.61
C ALA A 314 11.68 20.88 20.78
N PHE A 315 11.57 19.98 19.81
CA PHE A 315 10.60 18.88 19.84
C PHE A 315 10.86 17.93 21.01
N ALA A 316 12.12 17.63 21.31
CA ALA A 316 12.48 16.79 22.45
C ALA A 316 12.04 17.38 23.80
N GLY A 317 11.90 18.70 23.89
CA GLY A 317 11.41 19.38 25.09
C GLY A 317 9.95 19.11 25.43
N TYR A 318 9.18 18.52 24.49
CA TYR A 318 7.78 18.17 24.71
C TYR A 318 7.58 16.71 25.14
N ALA A 319 8.63 15.93 25.33
CA ALA A 319 8.56 14.57 25.85
C ALA A 319 7.83 14.53 27.22
N GLY A 320 6.69 13.83 27.30
CA GLY A 320 5.82 13.80 28.49
C GLY A 320 5.03 15.08 28.75
N ARG A 321 5.10 16.03 27.81
CA ARG A 321 4.42 17.35 27.89
C ARG A 321 3.73 17.69 26.56
N GLU A 322 3.27 16.67 25.84
CA GLU A 322 2.70 16.81 24.49
C GLU A 322 1.47 17.73 24.47
N THR A 323 0.77 17.89 25.59
CA THR A 323 -0.35 18.83 25.74
C THR A 323 0.06 20.29 25.66
N GLU A 324 1.35 20.62 25.90
CA GLU A 324 1.89 21.97 25.81
C GLU A 324 2.37 22.33 24.39
N LEU A 325 2.46 21.35 23.48
CA LEU A 325 2.85 21.59 22.09
C LEU A 325 1.82 22.53 21.43
N PRO A 326 2.22 23.68 20.82
CA PRO A 326 1.27 24.65 20.29
C PRO A 326 0.59 24.21 18.97
N CYS A 327 1.04 23.11 18.39
CA CYS A 327 0.46 22.45 17.20
C CYS A 327 0.37 20.94 17.46
N ASP A 328 -0.23 20.19 16.54
CA ASP A 328 -0.17 18.72 16.52
C ASP A 328 -0.25 18.24 15.06
N GLN A 329 -0.19 16.94 14.80
CA GLN A 329 0.00 16.40 13.46
C GLN A 329 -1.18 16.65 12.51
N HIS A 330 -2.41 16.85 13.02
CA HIS A 330 -3.54 17.35 12.22
C HIS A 330 -3.23 18.72 11.56
N THR A 331 -2.41 19.56 12.22
CA THR A 331 -1.93 20.82 11.64
C THR A 331 -0.98 20.55 10.47
N LEU A 332 -0.05 19.59 10.60
CA LEU A 332 0.83 19.18 9.50
C LEU A 332 0.02 18.71 8.29
N LEU A 333 -0.97 17.83 8.53
CA LEU A 333 -1.84 17.34 7.47
C LEU A 333 -2.60 18.49 6.79
N ALA A 334 -3.11 19.45 7.58
CA ALA A 334 -3.84 20.63 7.08
C ALA A 334 -2.99 21.52 6.17
N MET A 335 -1.64 21.53 6.30
CA MET A 335 -0.76 22.29 5.40
C MET A 335 -0.85 21.84 3.94
N VAL A 336 -1.36 20.63 3.68
CA VAL A 336 -1.56 20.12 2.32
C VAL A 336 -2.78 20.72 1.64
N ALA A 337 -3.79 21.18 2.39
CA ALA A 337 -5.02 21.76 1.84
C ALA A 337 -4.75 22.95 0.89
N PRO A 338 -5.49 23.06 -0.25
CA PRO A 338 -6.62 22.23 -0.66
C PRO A 338 -6.25 20.98 -1.49
N ARG A 339 -4.96 20.68 -1.66
CA ARG A 339 -4.44 19.57 -2.47
C ARG A 339 -4.86 18.21 -1.86
N PRO A 340 -4.98 17.14 -2.67
CA PRO A 340 -5.24 15.81 -2.17
C PRO A 340 -4.16 15.32 -1.19
N LEU A 341 -4.61 14.58 -0.20
CA LEU A 341 -3.78 13.92 0.80
C LEU A 341 -4.23 12.46 0.93
N TYR A 342 -3.28 11.55 1.13
CA TYR A 342 -3.59 10.17 1.51
C TYR A 342 -2.79 9.76 2.74
N VAL A 343 -3.47 9.20 3.73
CA VAL A 343 -2.86 8.63 4.94
C VAL A 343 -3.17 7.13 4.96
N ALA A 344 -2.16 6.31 5.15
CA ALA A 344 -2.28 4.87 5.17
C ALA A 344 -1.68 4.29 6.44
N SER A 345 -2.38 3.34 7.04
CA SER A 345 -2.02 2.66 8.28
C SER A 345 -2.11 1.14 8.10
N ALA A 346 -1.50 0.38 9.02
CA ALA A 346 -1.67 -1.07 9.13
C ALA A 346 -2.12 -1.44 10.55
N VAL A 347 -3.06 -2.40 10.68
CA VAL A 347 -3.73 -2.69 11.96
C VAL A 347 -2.78 -3.26 13.02
N GLU A 348 -1.74 -3.98 12.61
CA GLU A 348 -0.72 -4.55 13.50
C GLU A 348 0.43 -3.59 13.79
N ASP A 349 0.50 -2.45 13.08
CA ASP A 349 1.52 -1.43 13.31
C ASP A 349 1.14 -0.49 14.44
N ARG A 350 1.02 -1.03 15.64
CA ARG A 350 0.69 -0.25 16.84
C ARG A 350 1.75 0.78 17.20
N TRP A 351 2.96 0.62 16.69
CA TRP A 351 4.05 1.59 16.82
C TRP A 351 3.71 2.93 16.17
N ALA A 352 3.11 2.91 14.97
CA ALA A 352 2.71 4.11 14.23
C ALA A 352 1.36 4.70 14.68
N ASP A 353 0.64 4.08 15.62
CA ASP A 353 -0.67 4.53 16.10
C ASP A 353 -1.71 4.70 14.96
N PRO A 354 -2.23 3.62 14.36
CA PRO A 354 -3.21 3.71 13.27
C PRO A 354 -4.45 4.55 13.60
N ARG A 355 -4.87 4.53 14.88
CA ARG A 355 -5.99 5.35 15.34
C ARG A 355 -5.61 6.83 15.41
N GLY A 356 -4.40 7.15 15.84
CA GLY A 356 -3.90 8.52 15.88
C GLY A 356 -3.73 9.10 14.48
N GLU A 357 -3.27 8.30 13.50
CA GLU A 357 -3.18 8.72 12.10
C GLU A 357 -4.57 9.00 11.50
N PHE A 358 -5.56 8.14 11.80
CA PHE A 358 -6.95 8.35 11.39
C PHE A 358 -7.54 9.63 11.99
N LEU A 359 -7.44 9.80 13.30
CA LEU A 359 -7.98 10.97 13.99
C LEU A 359 -7.34 12.27 13.49
N SER A 360 -6.04 12.26 13.23
CA SER A 360 -5.34 13.40 12.63
C SER A 360 -5.89 13.77 11.25
N ALA A 361 -6.21 12.77 10.42
CA ALA A 361 -6.81 12.98 9.10
C ALA A 361 -8.25 13.55 9.22
N VAL A 362 -9.03 13.11 10.21
CA VAL A 362 -10.35 13.68 10.53
C VAL A 362 -10.22 15.16 10.92
N GLU A 363 -9.36 15.42 11.90
CA GLU A 363 -9.20 16.75 12.51
C GLU A 363 -8.53 17.78 11.57
N ALA A 364 -7.84 17.33 10.52
CA ALA A 364 -7.35 18.21 9.46
C ALA A 364 -8.45 18.68 8.50
N GLY A 365 -9.59 18.00 8.45
CA GLY A 365 -10.71 18.27 7.54
C GLY A 365 -11.21 19.72 7.46
N PRO A 366 -11.27 20.49 8.57
CA PRO A 366 -11.67 21.89 8.54
C PRO A 366 -10.92 22.75 7.52
N ALA A 367 -9.62 22.49 7.26
CA ALA A 367 -8.87 23.23 6.26
C ALA A 367 -9.41 23.03 4.84
N TRP A 368 -9.80 21.81 4.45
CA TRP A 368 -10.43 21.53 3.16
C TRP A 368 -11.85 22.11 3.06
N LYS A 369 -12.58 22.08 4.18
CA LYS A 369 -13.94 22.66 4.23
C LYS A 369 -13.96 24.13 3.85
N LEU A 370 -12.93 24.90 4.19
CA LEU A 370 -12.81 26.32 3.76
C LEU A 370 -12.88 26.48 2.24
N PHE A 371 -12.36 25.50 1.49
CA PHE A 371 -12.38 25.50 0.02
C PHE A 371 -13.62 24.82 -0.58
N GLY A 372 -14.64 24.51 0.23
CA GLY A 372 -15.83 23.79 -0.21
C GLY A 372 -15.57 22.32 -0.54
N LEU A 373 -14.45 21.76 -0.06
CA LEU A 373 -14.05 20.37 -0.31
C LEU A 373 -14.40 19.48 0.89
N VAL A 374 -14.73 18.23 0.59
CA VAL A 374 -14.88 17.21 1.62
C VAL A 374 -13.48 16.71 1.99
N GLY A 375 -13.10 16.85 3.26
CA GLY A 375 -11.87 16.28 3.81
C GLY A 375 -11.90 14.74 3.75
N LEU A 376 -11.84 14.08 4.92
CA LEU A 376 -11.95 12.62 4.98
C LEU A 376 -13.40 12.12 4.77
N GLY A 377 -14.40 12.89 5.18
CA GLY A 377 -15.83 12.58 4.97
C GLY A 377 -16.42 11.56 5.95
N THR A 378 -15.66 11.09 6.94
CA THR A 378 -16.12 10.24 8.03
C THR A 378 -15.41 10.61 9.32
N HIS A 379 -16.08 10.37 10.47
CA HIS A 379 -15.51 10.49 11.82
C HIS A 379 -15.32 9.13 12.49
N GLU A 380 -15.76 8.06 11.83
CA GLU A 380 -15.60 6.68 12.30
C GLU A 380 -14.46 6.03 11.55
N GLN A 381 -13.54 5.39 12.27
CA GLN A 381 -12.43 4.66 11.66
C GLN A 381 -13.00 3.52 10.83
N PRO A 382 -12.60 3.41 9.55
CA PRO A 382 -13.13 2.38 8.68
C PRO A 382 -12.73 0.99 9.16
N ALA A 383 -13.49 -0.02 8.72
CA ALA A 383 -13.06 -1.40 8.86
C ALA A 383 -11.72 -1.63 8.14
N VAL A 384 -10.97 -2.61 8.62
CA VAL A 384 -9.70 -3.01 7.99
C VAL A 384 -9.94 -3.35 6.51
N ASP A 385 -9.02 -2.94 5.66
CA ASP A 385 -9.04 -3.12 4.20
C ASP A 385 -10.21 -2.40 3.47
N THR A 386 -10.85 -1.42 4.15
CA THR A 386 -11.93 -0.62 3.58
C THR A 386 -11.49 0.83 3.43
N PRO A 387 -10.99 1.24 2.24
CA PRO A 387 -10.55 2.61 2.01
C PRO A 387 -11.73 3.59 2.02
N VAL A 388 -11.52 4.75 2.62
CA VAL A 388 -12.51 5.84 2.71
C VAL A 388 -11.88 7.16 2.28
N GLY A 389 -12.71 8.15 1.98
CA GLY A 389 -12.27 9.53 1.86
C GLY A 389 -12.84 10.32 0.70
N GLY A 390 -12.80 11.65 0.90
CA GLY A 390 -13.06 12.69 -0.09
C GLY A 390 -11.76 13.16 -0.74
N THR A 391 -11.32 14.40 -0.39
CA THR A 391 -10.02 14.94 -0.82
C THR A 391 -8.87 14.43 0.08
N ILE A 392 -9.16 14.10 1.33
CA ILE A 392 -8.28 13.26 2.16
C ILE A 392 -8.74 11.81 1.96
N GLY A 393 -7.83 10.92 1.58
CA GLY A 393 -8.05 9.49 1.56
C GLY A 393 -7.42 8.83 2.79
N TYR A 394 -8.01 7.73 3.24
CA TYR A 394 -7.49 6.92 4.34
C TYR A 394 -7.80 5.44 4.15
N HIS A 395 -6.88 4.58 4.56
CA HIS A 395 -7.17 3.20 4.86
C HIS A 395 -6.36 2.71 6.06
N VAL A 396 -6.85 1.70 6.72
CA VAL A 396 -6.08 0.83 7.59
C VAL A 396 -6.14 -0.58 7.01
N ARG A 397 -4.97 -1.13 6.63
CA ARG A 397 -4.92 -2.48 6.05
C ARG A 397 -4.56 -3.54 7.07
N THR A 398 -4.80 -4.79 6.73
CA THR A 398 -4.26 -5.95 7.44
C THR A 398 -2.73 -5.96 7.35
N GLY A 399 -2.07 -6.42 8.41
CA GLY A 399 -0.62 -6.66 8.48
C GLY A 399 0.15 -5.62 9.28
N ARG A 400 1.48 -5.65 9.11
CA ARG A 400 2.48 -4.95 9.94
C ARG A 400 3.02 -3.72 9.24
N HIS A 401 4.00 -3.07 9.89
CA HIS A 401 4.75 -1.92 9.39
C HIS A 401 5.47 -2.25 8.06
N GLU A 402 4.84 -1.93 6.94
CA GLU A 402 5.34 -2.23 5.59
C GLU A 402 4.70 -1.31 4.54
N LEU A 403 5.28 -1.24 3.36
CA LEU A 403 4.71 -0.59 2.18
C LEU A 403 4.50 -1.67 1.10
N LEU A 404 3.25 -1.94 0.78
CA LEU A 404 2.85 -3.06 -0.08
C LEU A 404 2.20 -2.58 -1.38
N ALA A 405 2.09 -3.46 -2.36
CA ALA A 405 1.35 -3.20 -3.60
C ALA A 405 -0.10 -2.75 -3.34
N TYR A 406 -0.75 -3.29 -2.30
CA TYR A 406 -2.07 -2.83 -1.86
C TYR A 406 -2.10 -1.32 -1.60
N ASP A 407 -1.15 -0.81 -0.82
CA ASP A 407 -1.06 0.62 -0.49
C ASP A 407 -0.92 1.46 -1.76
N TRP A 408 -0.02 1.07 -2.66
CA TRP A 408 0.21 1.74 -3.93
C TRP A 408 -1.03 1.79 -4.82
N HIS A 409 -1.83 0.70 -4.85
CA HIS A 409 -3.09 0.72 -5.58
C HIS A 409 -4.06 1.74 -5.00
N ARG A 410 -4.18 1.83 -3.67
CA ARG A 410 -5.05 2.83 -3.02
C ARG A 410 -4.56 4.26 -3.26
N PHE A 411 -3.24 4.48 -3.24
CA PHE A 411 -2.68 5.79 -3.57
C PHE A 411 -2.98 6.21 -5.01
N ALA A 412 -2.78 5.30 -5.95
CA ALA A 412 -3.07 5.55 -7.35
C ALA A 412 -4.58 5.71 -7.62
N ASP A 413 -5.46 4.94 -6.96
CA ASP A 413 -6.92 5.10 -7.03
C ASP A 413 -7.34 6.51 -6.57
N HIS A 414 -6.74 6.98 -5.49
CA HIS A 414 -7.00 8.32 -4.97
C HIS A 414 -6.50 9.40 -5.93
N ALA A 415 -5.30 9.25 -6.48
CA ALA A 415 -4.73 10.17 -7.46
C ALA A 415 -5.53 10.17 -8.77
N ASP A 416 -6.00 9.01 -9.25
CA ASP A 416 -6.87 8.92 -10.42
C ASP A 416 -8.17 9.70 -10.21
N ARG A 417 -8.81 9.55 -9.05
CA ARG A 417 -10.04 10.24 -8.69
C ARG A 417 -9.85 11.75 -8.52
N THR A 418 -8.77 12.19 -7.88
CA THR A 418 -8.59 13.58 -7.47
C THR A 418 -7.78 14.43 -8.46
N LEU A 419 -6.71 13.88 -9.05
CA LEU A 419 -5.82 14.60 -9.97
C LEU A 419 -6.12 14.34 -11.44
N ARG A 420 -6.50 13.12 -11.80
CA ARG A 420 -6.75 12.75 -13.20
C ARG A 420 -8.23 12.84 -13.57
N LYS A 421 -9.14 12.88 -12.58
CA LYS A 421 -10.60 12.83 -12.75
C LYS A 421 -11.05 11.63 -13.60
N LYS A 422 -10.31 10.52 -13.48
CA LYS A 422 -10.61 9.25 -14.11
C LYS A 422 -11.15 8.30 -13.07
N ALA A 423 -12.03 7.39 -13.45
CA ALA A 423 -12.26 6.20 -12.64
C ALA A 423 -10.92 5.43 -12.57
N PRO A 424 -10.50 4.97 -11.39
CA PRO A 424 -9.20 4.30 -11.25
C PRO A 424 -9.18 3.04 -12.12
N PRO A 425 -8.19 2.85 -13.04
CA PRO A 425 -7.98 1.58 -13.69
C PRO A 425 -7.31 0.62 -12.71
N GLN A 426 -7.56 -0.66 -12.86
CA GLN A 426 -6.82 -1.65 -12.10
C GLN A 426 -5.43 -1.93 -12.68
N ALA A 427 -4.52 -2.42 -11.85
CA ALA A 427 -3.13 -2.71 -12.17
C ALA A 427 -2.92 -3.78 -13.26
N ASP A 428 -3.97 -4.53 -13.58
CA ASP A 428 -3.99 -5.58 -14.61
C ASP A 428 -4.42 -5.07 -15.99
N GLY A 429 -4.68 -3.75 -16.13
CA GLY A 429 -5.16 -3.13 -17.37
C GLY A 429 -6.67 -3.25 -17.59
N TYR A 430 -7.40 -3.86 -16.64
CA TYR A 430 -8.85 -4.03 -16.70
C TYR A 430 -9.58 -2.96 -15.86
N PRO A 431 -10.89 -2.73 -16.08
CA PRO A 431 -11.70 -1.83 -15.25
C PRO A 431 -11.64 -2.21 -13.76
N ALA A 432 -11.72 -1.23 -12.88
CA ALA A 432 -11.75 -1.47 -11.44
C ALA A 432 -12.85 -2.47 -11.07
N PHE A 433 -12.50 -3.47 -10.26
CA PHE A 433 -13.43 -4.44 -9.73
C PHE A 433 -13.73 -4.08 -8.27
N HIS A 434 -14.90 -3.52 -8.06
CA HIS A 434 -15.43 -3.23 -6.73
C HIS A 434 -16.64 -4.15 -6.53
N PRO A 435 -16.44 -5.32 -5.92
CA PRO A 435 -17.53 -6.27 -5.77
C PRO A 435 -18.61 -5.71 -4.85
N VAL A 436 -19.86 -5.89 -5.27
CA VAL A 436 -21.04 -5.68 -4.42
C VAL A 436 -21.33 -7.01 -3.77
N GLN A 437 -21.21 -7.10 -2.45
CA GLN A 437 -21.37 -8.37 -1.73
C GLN A 437 -22.59 -8.38 -0.78
N ALA A 438 -23.37 -7.33 -0.79
CA ALA A 438 -24.61 -7.25 0.00
C ALA A 438 -25.59 -6.25 -0.62
N PRO A 439 -26.92 -6.44 -0.47
CA PRO A 439 -27.56 -7.64 0.07
C PRO A 439 -27.50 -8.82 -0.91
N LEU A 440 -27.55 -10.05 -0.40
CA LEU A 440 -27.63 -11.27 -1.21
C LEU A 440 -29.09 -11.61 -1.55
N PRO A 441 -29.38 -12.13 -2.76
CA PRO A 441 -28.48 -12.37 -3.89
C PRO A 441 -28.07 -11.07 -4.60
N VAL A 442 -26.83 -11.03 -5.12
CA VAL A 442 -26.30 -9.87 -5.83
C VAL A 442 -26.63 -9.93 -7.31
N LYS A 443 -27.25 -8.88 -7.84
CA LYS A 443 -27.58 -8.81 -9.27
C LYS A 443 -26.33 -8.87 -10.16
N PRO A 444 -26.27 -9.77 -11.15
CA PRO A 444 -25.16 -9.84 -12.09
C PRO A 444 -24.96 -8.50 -12.84
N PRO A 445 -23.70 -8.03 -13.00
CA PRO A 445 -23.43 -6.81 -13.73
C PRO A 445 -23.65 -6.99 -15.25
N PRO A 446 -23.81 -5.88 -16.02
CA PRO A 446 -23.86 -5.96 -17.47
C PRO A 446 -22.65 -6.70 -18.05
N GLY A 447 -22.87 -7.56 -19.03
CA GLY A 447 -21.84 -8.38 -19.69
C GLY A 447 -21.41 -9.64 -18.92
N ALA A 448 -21.97 -9.90 -17.75
CA ALA A 448 -21.74 -11.16 -17.06
C ALA A 448 -22.50 -12.33 -17.73
N VAL A 449 -21.81 -13.47 -17.84
CA VAL A 449 -22.42 -14.75 -18.24
C VAL A 449 -22.88 -15.47 -16.98
N VAL A 450 -24.19 -15.62 -16.83
CA VAL A 450 -24.80 -16.30 -15.67
C VAL A 450 -24.71 -17.81 -15.87
N LEU A 451 -23.97 -18.49 -15.00
CA LEU A 451 -23.85 -19.96 -14.98
C LEU A 451 -24.94 -20.59 -14.11
N LEU A 452 -25.23 -20.03 -12.95
CA LEU A 452 -26.36 -20.37 -12.10
C LEU A 452 -27.13 -19.09 -11.78
N PRO A 453 -28.45 -19.06 -11.97
CA PRO A 453 -29.28 -17.91 -11.61
C PRO A 453 -29.40 -17.77 -10.08
N GLU A 454 -29.95 -16.64 -9.63
CA GLU A 454 -30.29 -16.37 -8.23
C GLU A 454 -31.25 -17.40 -7.63
N GLN A 455 -32.16 -17.91 -8.47
CA GLN A 455 -33.08 -19.01 -8.18
C GLN A 455 -32.87 -20.11 -9.22
N VAL A 456 -32.29 -21.23 -8.79
CA VAL A 456 -32.06 -22.39 -9.67
C VAL A 456 -33.35 -23.19 -9.78
N GLY A 457 -33.90 -23.29 -10.98
CA GLY A 457 -35.09 -24.02 -11.29
C GLY A 457 -34.86 -25.23 -12.22
N ALA A 458 -35.89 -26.05 -12.42
CA ALA A 458 -35.85 -27.13 -13.40
C ALA A 458 -36.39 -26.62 -14.77
N PRO A 459 -35.79 -27.02 -15.92
CA PRO A 459 -34.59 -27.87 -16.02
C PRO A 459 -33.34 -27.13 -15.51
N LEU A 460 -32.33 -27.91 -15.09
CA LEU A 460 -31.01 -27.35 -14.72
C LEU A 460 -30.43 -26.53 -15.87
N PRO A 461 -29.77 -25.41 -15.58
CA PRO A 461 -29.09 -24.63 -16.61
C PRO A 461 -28.06 -25.48 -17.37
N ASP A 462 -28.05 -25.39 -18.71
CA ASP A 462 -27.05 -26.05 -19.56
C ASP A 462 -25.67 -25.35 -19.55
N SER A 463 -25.33 -24.77 -18.42
CA SER A 463 -24.07 -24.03 -18.22
C SER A 463 -22.92 -24.89 -17.72
N PHE A 464 -23.24 -26.08 -17.19
CA PHE A 464 -22.27 -27.04 -16.64
C PHE A 464 -22.39 -28.41 -17.32
N ALA A 465 -21.29 -29.13 -17.28
CA ALA A 465 -21.21 -30.55 -17.63
C ALA A 465 -20.65 -31.33 -16.43
N GLY A 466 -20.99 -32.59 -16.31
CA GLY A 466 -20.33 -33.51 -15.40
C GLY A 466 -18.93 -33.88 -15.86
N MET A 467 -18.20 -34.62 -15.05
CA MET A 467 -16.80 -35.01 -15.29
C MET A 467 -16.59 -35.83 -16.59
N GLU A 468 -17.65 -36.48 -17.08
CA GLU A 468 -17.66 -37.23 -18.35
C GLU A 468 -18.11 -36.37 -19.55
N GLY A 469 -18.44 -35.10 -19.36
CA GLY A 469 -18.95 -34.21 -20.40
C GLY A 469 -20.47 -34.30 -20.62
N GLY A 470 -21.15 -35.18 -19.90
CA GLY A 470 -22.59 -35.35 -19.93
C GLY A 470 -23.34 -34.37 -19.02
N PRO A 471 -24.68 -34.54 -18.91
CA PRO A 471 -25.50 -33.75 -17.99
C PRO A 471 -25.03 -33.90 -16.53
N ILE A 472 -25.22 -32.85 -15.72
CA ILE A 472 -25.00 -32.90 -14.28
C ILE A 472 -26.16 -33.57 -13.56
N ASP A 473 -25.88 -34.23 -12.44
CA ASP A 473 -26.87 -34.94 -11.61
C ASP A 473 -27.08 -34.32 -10.22
N TRP A 474 -26.47 -33.15 -9.97
CA TRP A 474 -26.69 -32.40 -8.75
C TRP A 474 -28.15 -31.99 -8.59
N LYS A 475 -28.64 -31.98 -7.37
CA LYS A 475 -30.07 -31.74 -7.08
C LYS A 475 -30.34 -30.26 -6.84
N ILE A 476 -31.57 -29.85 -7.14
CA ILE A 476 -32.11 -28.55 -6.78
C ILE A 476 -32.87 -28.68 -5.47
N VAL A 477 -32.50 -27.88 -4.47
CA VAL A 477 -33.19 -27.80 -3.18
C VAL A 477 -33.34 -26.31 -2.83
N ASP A 478 -34.58 -25.90 -2.57
CA ASP A 478 -34.94 -24.52 -2.19
C ASP A 478 -34.33 -23.46 -3.12
N GLY A 479 -34.37 -23.66 -4.42
CA GLY A 479 -33.86 -22.73 -5.43
C GLY A 479 -32.34 -22.64 -5.48
N SER A 480 -31.63 -23.62 -4.94
CA SER A 480 -30.16 -23.71 -5.00
C SER A 480 -29.71 -25.07 -5.55
N LEU A 481 -28.55 -25.10 -6.19
CA LEU A 481 -27.92 -26.33 -6.65
C LEU A 481 -27.12 -26.93 -5.47
N VAL A 482 -27.35 -28.21 -5.17
CA VAL A 482 -26.71 -28.90 -4.04
C VAL A 482 -25.72 -29.94 -4.55
N VAL A 483 -24.52 -29.91 -4.02
CA VAL A 483 -23.48 -30.91 -4.31
C VAL A 483 -24.03 -32.31 -4.07
N HIS A 484 -23.88 -33.19 -5.06
CA HIS A 484 -24.24 -34.58 -4.97
C HIS A 484 -23.02 -35.48 -5.14
N THR A 485 -22.63 -36.11 -4.05
CA THR A 485 -21.52 -37.07 -4.02
C THR A 485 -21.94 -38.42 -4.51
N THR A 486 -21.13 -39.04 -5.38
CA THR A 486 -21.30 -40.43 -5.79
C THR A 486 -20.38 -41.36 -5.02
N GLU A 487 -20.74 -42.64 -4.88
CA GLU A 487 -19.95 -43.63 -4.11
C GLU A 487 -18.56 -43.93 -4.72
N ARG A 488 -18.31 -43.53 -5.97
CA ARG A 488 -17.15 -44.03 -6.73
C ARG A 488 -16.06 -42.98 -6.98
N HIS A 489 -16.40 -41.73 -7.18
CA HIS A 489 -15.41 -40.68 -7.50
C HIS A 489 -15.99 -39.29 -7.15
N ALA A 490 -15.12 -38.32 -7.01
CA ALA A 490 -15.51 -36.92 -6.94
C ALA A 490 -16.39 -36.53 -8.14
N ASN A 491 -17.58 -35.98 -7.86
CA ASN A 491 -18.59 -35.64 -8.84
C ASN A 491 -18.62 -34.13 -9.10
N HIS A 492 -17.46 -33.57 -9.46
CA HIS A 492 -17.33 -32.14 -9.79
C HIS A 492 -18.20 -31.80 -11.01
N ILE A 493 -18.62 -30.54 -11.09
CA ILE A 493 -19.23 -29.99 -12.29
C ILE A 493 -18.34 -28.93 -12.92
N VAL A 494 -18.34 -28.88 -14.26
CA VAL A 494 -17.41 -28.11 -15.09
C VAL A 494 -18.18 -27.11 -15.92
N SER A 495 -17.86 -25.82 -15.87
CA SER A 495 -18.52 -24.82 -16.71
C SER A 495 -18.22 -25.06 -18.19
N LYS A 496 -19.23 -24.92 -19.04
CA LYS A 496 -19.07 -24.91 -20.50
C LYS A 496 -18.49 -23.60 -20.99
N GLN A 497 -18.69 -22.52 -20.22
CA GLN A 497 -18.06 -21.23 -20.45
C GLN A 497 -16.59 -21.31 -20.06
N LEU A 498 -15.70 -20.95 -21.01
CA LEU A 498 -14.27 -20.83 -20.80
C LEU A 498 -13.88 -19.35 -20.70
N PHE A 499 -12.83 -19.06 -19.95
CA PHE A 499 -12.28 -17.73 -19.79
C PHE A 499 -10.76 -17.81 -19.62
N ARG A 500 -10.06 -16.73 -19.94
CA ARG A 500 -8.65 -16.55 -19.58
C ARG A 500 -8.57 -15.73 -18.31
N ASP A 501 -8.94 -14.47 -18.40
CA ASP A 501 -9.00 -13.54 -17.28
C ASP A 501 -10.47 -13.19 -17.01
N ALA A 502 -10.88 -13.21 -15.75
CA ALA A 502 -12.28 -12.99 -15.41
C ALA A 502 -12.48 -12.44 -14.00
N ASP A 503 -13.59 -11.70 -13.85
CA ASP A 503 -14.25 -11.52 -12.56
C ASP A 503 -15.28 -12.63 -12.40
N ILE A 504 -15.25 -13.30 -11.27
CA ILE A 504 -16.07 -14.46 -10.95
C ILE A 504 -16.81 -14.19 -9.65
N HIS A 505 -18.10 -14.44 -9.66
CA HIS A 505 -18.95 -14.34 -8.48
C HIS A 505 -19.59 -15.70 -8.19
N ALA A 506 -19.66 -16.08 -6.92
CA ALA A 506 -20.34 -17.29 -6.50
C ALA A 506 -20.96 -17.11 -5.12
N GLU A 507 -22.28 -17.31 -5.02
CA GLU A 507 -22.94 -17.43 -3.73
C GLU A 507 -23.04 -18.90 -3.34
N PHE A 508 -22.60 -19.20 -2.11
CA PHE A 508 -22.57 -20.57 -1.59
C PHE A 508 -22.99 -20.63 -0.12
N MET A 509 -23.32 -21.81 0.35
CA MET A 509 -23.66 -22.07 1.73
C MET A 509 -23.15 -23.46 2.14
N THR A 510 -22.28 -23.49 3.16
CA THR A 510 -21.81 -24.74 3.75
C THR A 510 -22.91 -25.39 4.60
N SER A 511 -22.92 -26.73 4.67
CA SER A 511 -23.95 -27.45 5.42
C SER A 511 -23.79 -27.24 6.93
N PRO A 512 -24.86 -26.95 7.67
CA PRO A 512 -24.84 -26.92 9.12
C PRO A 512 -24.76 -28.31 9.79
N GLU A 513 -25.07 -29.37 9.04
CA GLU A 513 -25.17 -30.76 9.56
C GLU A 513 -23.86 -31.55 9.40
N ALA A 514 -22.96 -31.09 8.55
CA ALA A 514 -21.67 -31.71 8.27
C ALA A 514 -20.60 -30.65 8.10
N LYS A 515 -19.37 -30.96 8.48
CA LYS A 515 -18.26 -30.04 8.24
C LYS A 515 -18.18 -29.73 6.74
N GLY A 516 -18.61 -28.53 6.37
CA GLY A 516 -18.70 -28.09 4.99
C GLY A 516 -17.33 -28.11 4.34
N ASN A 517 -17.22 -28.74 3.16
CA ASN A 517 -16.02 -28.72 2.34
C ASN A 517 -16.39 -28.76 0.87
N SER A 518 -15.89 -27.79 0.12
CA SER A 518 -16.04 -27.63 -1.31
C SER A 518 -14.99 -26.66 -1.82
N GLY A 519 -15.05 -26.23 -3.10
CA GLY A 519 -14.10 -25.27 -3.66
C GLY A 519 -14.52 -24.79 -5.04
N LEU A 520 -13.96 -23.65 -5.43
CA LEU A 520 -14.02 -23.13 -6.78
C LEU A 520 -12.67 -23.38 -7.46
N TYR A 521 -12.58 -24.30 -8.42
CA TYR A 521 -11.35 -24.45 -9.19
C TYR A 521 -11.35 -23.52 -10.39
N LEU A 522 -10.41 -22.59 -10.39
CA LEU A 522 -10.11 -21.67 -11.48
C LEU A 522 -9.23 -22.39 -12.49
N HIS A 523 -9.71 -22.54 -13.72
CA HIS A 523 -9.08 -23.36 -14.76
C HIS A 523 -8.86 -24.84 -14.39
N GLY A 524 -9.48 -25.33 -13.31
CA GLY A 524 -9.24 -26.68 -12.79
C GLY A 524 -7.86 -26.87 -12.13
N HIS A 525 -7.07 -25.82 -11.96
CA HIS A 525 -5.70 -25.86 -11.40
C HIS A 525 -5.57 -25.15 -10.07
N TYR A 526 -6.35 -24.12 -9.81
CA TYR A 526 -6.19 -23.23 -8.65
C TYR A 526 -7.50 -23.20 -7.87
N GLU A 527 -7.45 -23.65 -6.62
CA GLU A 527 -8.62 -23.81 -5.77
C GLU A 527 -8.79 -22.65 -4.81
N MET A 528 -9.90 -21.92 -4.94
CA MET A 528 -10.41 -21.08 -3.86
C MET A 528 -11.22 -21.93 -2.90
N GLN A 529 -10.70 -22.08 -1.70
CA GLN A 529 -11.23 -22.98 -0.69
C GLN A 529 -12.59 -22.52 -0.15
N ILE A 530 -13.54 -23.45 -0.08
CA ILE A 530 -14.81 -23.34 0.65
C ILE A 530 -14.76 -24.36 1.78
N TYR A 531 -14.68 -23.90 3.03
CA TYR A 531 -14.53 -24.76 4.18
C TYR A 531 -15.20 -24.16 5.40
N ASP A 532 -15.77 -25.00 6.27
CA ASP A 532 -16.28 -24.53 7.56
C ASP A 532 -15.11 -24.13 8.46
N SER A 533 -14.70 -22.88 8.32
CA SER A 533 -13.61 -22.26 9.09
C SER A 533 -14.11 -21.17 10.05
N PHE A 534 -15.42 -21.10 10.29
CA PHE A 534 -15.97 -20.06 11.18
C PHE A 534 -15.28 -20.09 12.56
N GLY A 535 -14.78 -18.92 12.99
CA GLY A 535 -14.10 -18.75 14.28
C GLY A 535 -12.64 -19.24 14.33
N VAL A 536 -12.08 -19.79 13.25
CA VAL A 536 -10.66 -20.22 13.20
C VAL A 536 -9.74 -18.99 13.22
N GLN A 537 -8.81 -18.94 14.18
CA GLN A 537 -7.81 -17.87 14.30
C GLN A 537 -6.47 -18.44 14.82
N PRO A 538 -5.34 -18.14 14.19
CA PRO A 538 -5.20 -17.56 12.86
C PRO A 538 -5.62 -18.53 11.75
N PRO A 539 -6.08 -18.06 10.60
CA PRO A 539 -6.40 -18.94 9.47
C PRO A 539 -5.13 -19.52 8.84
N THR A 540 -5.27 -20.68 8.22
CA THR A 540 -4.21 -21.40 7.51
C THR A 540 -4.42 -21.35 5.99
N ASP A 541 -3.49 -21.91 5.23
CA ASP A 541 -3.61 -22.04 3.77
C ASP A 541 -4.58 -23.16 3.32
N GLN A 542 -5.35 -23.73 4.25
CA GLN A 542 -6.39 -24.74 4.00
C GLN A 542 -7.78 -24.27 4.48
N ASP A 543 -7.88 -23.10 5.08
CA ASP A 543 -9.13 -22.53 5.54
C ASP A 543 -9.87 -21.76 4.44
N GLU A 544 -11.15 -21.47 4.66
CA GLU A 544 -11.97 -20.71 3.73
C GLU A 544 -11.35 -19.34 3.41
N GLY A 545 -11.34 -18.95 2.14
CA GLY A 545 -10.65 -17.75 1.69
C GLY A 545 -9.21 -17.96 1.23
N SER A 546 -8.62 -19.16 1.48
CA SER A 546 -7.29 -19.48 0.97
C SER A 546 -7.30 -19.76 -0.53
N LEU A 547 -6.21 -19.41 -1.21
CA LEU A 547 -5.82 -20.11 -2.42
C LEU A 547 -5.12 -21.38 -1.95
N TYR A 548 -5.83 -22.50 -2.02
CA TYR A 548 -5.53 -23.73 -1.30
C TYR A 548 -4.08 -24.18 -1.46
N ARG A 549 -3.35 -24.24 -0.33
CA ARG A 549 -1.92 -24.55 -0.22
C ARG A 549 -0.95 -23.59 -0.92
N PHE A 550 -1.44 -22.52 -1.51
CA PHE A 550 -0.59 -21.42 -2.01
C PHE A 550 -0.48 -20.28 -0.99
N SER A 551 -1.64 -19.78 -0.54
CA SER A 551 -1.74 -18.60 0.30
C SER A 551 -2.88 -18.75 1.30
N LYS A 552 -2.58 -18.52 2.57
CA LYS A 552 -3.62 -18.35 3.58
C LYS A 552 -4.44 -17.08 3.32
N PRO A 553 -5.69 -17.01 3.76
CA PRO A 553 -6.45 -15.77 3.66
C PRO A 553 -5.84 -14.70 4.56
N LEU A 554 -5.91 -13.45 4.11
CA LEU A 554 -5.46 -12.29 4.88
C LEU A 554 -6.22 -12.16 6.21
N VAL A 555 -7.47 -12.61 6.21
CA VAL A 555 -8.37 -12.59 7.35
C VAL A 555 -9.37 -13.75 7.23
N ASN A 556 -9.77 -14.32 8.36
CA ASN A 556 -10.93 -15.22 8.36
C ASN A 556 -12.22 -14.39 8.23
N ALA A 557 -12.90 -14.53 7.10
CA ALA A 557 -14.15 -13.85 6.78
C ALA A 557 -15.35 -14.82 6.70
N SER A 558 -15.16 -16.10 7.09
CA SER A 558 -16.21 -17.13 7.06
C SER A 558 -17.38 -16.76 7.96
N LEU A 559 -18.60 -17.00 7.48
CA LEU A 559 -19.82 -16.95 8.28
C LEU A 559 -20.14 -18.34 8.86
N PRO A 560 -21.00 -18.42 9.89
CA PRO A 560 -21.46 -19.70 10.40
C PRO A 560 -22.07 -20.60 9.31
N PRO A 561 -21.88 -21.94 9.37
CA PRO A 561 -22.56 -22.87 8.47
C PRO A 561 -24.06 -22.65 8.43
N GLY A 562 -24.68 -22.86 7.27
CA GLY A 562 -26.12 -22.61 7.03
C GLY A 562 -26.44 -21.15 6.67
N GLN A 563 -25.47 -20.28 6.62
CA GLN A 563 -25.64 -18.92 6.10
C GLN A 563 -25.09 -18.80 4.68
N TRP A 564 -25.75 -17.99 3.84
CA TRP A 564 -25.25 -17.66 2.52
C TRP A 564 -24.01 -16.80 2.62
N GLN A 565 -22.98 -17.21 1.91
CA GLN A 565 -21.70 -16.55 1.78
C GLN A 565 -21.44 -16.20 0.32
N VAL A 566 -20.51 -15.30 0.07
CA VAL A 566 -20.22 -14.83 -1.27
C VAL A 566 -18.72 -14.67 -1.51
N TYR A 567 -18.26 -15.27 -2.60
CA TYR A 567 -16.97 -14.95 -3.21
C TYR A 567 -17.15 -14.01 -4.38
N ASP A 568 -16.32 -12.99 -4.44
CA ASP A 568 -15.97 -12.27 -5.66
C ASP A 568 -14.47 -12.36 -5.91
N ILE A 569 -14.10 -12.85 -7.09
CA ILE A 569 -12.73 -13.21 -7.41
C ILE A 569 -12.34 -12.51 -8.72
N ARG A 570 -11.28 -11.73 -8.72
CA ARG A 570 -10.55 -11.36 -9.93
C ARG A 570 -9.43 -12.35 -10.15
N PHE A 571 -9.52 -13.09 -11.24
CA PHE A 571 -8.53 -14.08 -11.65
C PHE A 571 -7.86 -13.63 -12.94
N ILE A 572 -6.54 -13.49 -12.90
CA ILE A 572 -5.66 -13.26 -14.06
C ILE A 572 -4.84 -14.52 -14.24
N ALA A 573 -5.04 -15.21 -15.35
CA ALA A 573 -4.37 -16.46 -15.63
C ALA A 573 -2.86 -16.27 -15.82
N PRO A 574 -2.02 -17.25 -15.46
CA PRO A 574 -0.61 -17.23 -15.83
C PRO A 574 -0.44 -17.28 -17.35
N ARG A 575 0.58 -16.62 -17.86
CA ARG A 575 0.95 -16.66 -19.29
C ARG A 575 2.01 -17.72 -19.51
N ARG A 576 1.84 -18.50 -20.57
CA ARG A 576 2.73 -19.61 -20.94
C ARG A 576 3.35 -19.37 -22.31
N ASP A 577 4.58 -19.81 -22.48
CA ASP A 577 5.21 -19.87 -23.79
C ASP A 577 4.72 -21.08 -24.61
N ALA A 578 5.25 -21.23 -25.82
CA ALA A 578 4.90 -22.34 -26.71
C ALA A 578 5.30 -23.74 -26.16
N SER A 579 6.18 -23.81 -25.17
CA SER A 579 6.55 -25.05 -24.46
C SER A 579 5.60 -25.39 -23.31
N GLY A 580 4.67 -24.47 -22.94
CA GLY A 580 3.79 -24.58 -21.80
C GLY A 580 4.39 -24.09 -20.48
N THR A 581 5.62 -23.58 -20.50
CA THR A 581 6.28 -23.02 -19.32
C THR A 581 5.64 -21.67 -18.94
N ILE A 582 5.37 -21.45 -17.65
CA ILE A 582 4.85 -20.17 -17.17
C ILE A 582 5.93 -19.11 -17.27
N VAL A 583 5.72 -18.12 -18.14
CA VAL A 583 6.61 -16.96 -18.33
C VAL A 583 6.12 -15.73 -17.56
N LYS A 584 4.84 -15.68 -17.19
CA LYS A 584 4.29 -14.65 -16.31
C LYS A 584 3.36 -15.29 -15.28
N PRO A 585 3.57 -15.03 -13.98
CA PRO A 585 2.67 -15.52 -12.92
C PRO A 585 1.23 -15.09 -13.15
N GLY A 586 0.29 -15.94 -12.74
CA GLY A 586 -1.09 -15.52 -12.56
C GLY A 586 -1.24 -14.72 -11.29
N THR A 587 -2.33 -13.97 -11.18
CA THR A 587 -2.67 -13.24 -9.96
C THR A 587 -4.13 -13.47 -9.56
N ILE A 588 -4.38 -13.42 -8.25
CA ILE A 588 -5.73 -13.53 -7.70
C ILE A 588 -5.96 -12.44 -6.67
N THR A 589 -7.11 -11.77 -6.80
CA THR A 589 -7.65 -10.89 -5.77
C THR A 589 -9.05 -11.38 -5.44
N ALA A 590 -9.33 -11.68 -4.18
CA ALA A 590 -10.60 -12.26 -3.77
C ALA A 590 -11.17 -11.60 -2.53
N TRP A 591 -12.49 -11.42 -2.56
CA TRP A 591 -13.31 -10.97 -1.42
C TRP A 591 -14.23 -12.10 -0.98
N LEU A 592 -14.33 -12.26 0.32
CA LEU A 592 -15.27 -13.16 0.98
C LEU A 592 -16.09 -12.35 1.99
N ASN A 593 -17.42 -12.33 1.83
CA ASN A 593 -18.34 -11.67 2.76
C ASN A 593 -17.96 -10.21 3.08
N GLY A 594 -17.62 -9.41 2.07
CA GLY A 594 -17.25 -8.00 2.16
C GLY A 594 -15.80 -7.73 2.59
N ARG A 595 -15.00 -8.77 2.82
CA ARG A 595 -13.59 -8.64 3.25
C ARG A 595 -12.64 -9.19 2.20
N ILE A 596 -11.54 -8.48 1.96
CA ILE A 596 -10.48 -8.98 1.07
C ILE A 596 -9.73 -10.13 1.76
N VAL A 597 -9.67 -11.28 1.10
CA VAL A 597 -9.00 -12.48 1.61
C VAL A 597 -7.73 -12.82 0.83
N GLN A 598 -7.67 -12.44 -0.45
CA GLN A 598 -6.46 -12.48 -1.28
C GLN A 598 -6.32 -11.13 -1.99
N ASP A 599 -5.12 -10.54 -2.01
CA ASP A 599 -4.90 -9.23 -2.63
C ASP A 599 -3.72 -9.27 -3.60
N GLY A 600 -4.03 -9.49 -4.87
CA GLY A 600 -3.04 -9.56 -5.94
C GLY A 600 -2.01 -10.68 -5.74
N PHE A 601 -2.36 -11.76 -5.02
CA PHE A 601 -1.43 -12.85 -4.77
C PHE A 601 -0.99 -13.49 -6.09
N ALA A 602 0.33 -13.49 -6.34
CA ALA A 602 0.93 -14.07 -7.55
C ALA A 602 1.23 -15.55 -7.35
N PHE A 603 0.89 -16.37 -8.36
CA PHE A 603 1.13 -17.81 -8.35
C PHE A 603 1.64 -18.31 -9.71
N THR A 604 2.36 -19.43 -9.70
CA THR A 604 2.95 -20.02 -10.92
C THR A 604 2.41 -21.40 -11.20
N GLU A 605 2.49 -22.32 -10.25
CA GLU A 605 2.09 -23.72 -10.46
C GLU A 605 1.03 -24.16 -9.44
N PRO A 606 0.11 -25.08 -9.82
CA PRO A 606 -0.84 -25.62 -8.87
C PRO A 606 -0.13 -26.43 -7.79
N ARG A 607 -0.43 -26.15 -6.52
CA ARG A 607 0.16 -26.88 -5.37
C ARG A 607 -0.74 -27.95 -4.81
N SER A 608 -2.04 -27.89 -5.09
CA SER A 608 -2.93 -28.96 -4.66
C SER A 608 -2.69 -30.24 -5.46
N PRO A 609 -2.48 -31.39 -4.80
CA PRO A 609 -2.43 -32.68 -5.50
C PRO A 609 -3.80 -33.13 -6.00
N TYR A 610 -4.88 -32.48 -5.56
CA TYR A 610 -6.29 -32.86 -5.79
C TYR A 610 -6.96 -32.04 -6.88
N VAL A 611 -6.21 -31.51 -7.84
CA VAL A 611 -6.79 -30.81 -8.99
C VAL A 611 -7.57 -31.79 -9.86
N PRO A 612 -8.72 -31.39 -10.44
CA PRO A 612 -9.61 -32.26 -11.22
C PRO A 612 -8.91 -33.06 -12.34
N TYR A 613 -7.90 -32.49 -12.96
CA TYR A 613 -7.15 -33.15 -14.04
C TYR A 613 -6.20 -34.28 -13.57
N LYS A 614 -6.04 -34.49 -12.28
CA LYS A 614 -5.19 -35.55 -11.71
C LYS A 614 -5.99 -36.68 -11.06
N HIS A 615 -7.22 -36.41 -10.65
CA HIS A 615 -8.07 -37.36 -9.96
C HIS A 615 -9.33 -37.65 -10.75
N GLY A 616 -9.56 -38.93 -11.12
CA GLY A 616 -10.71 -39.33 -11.94
C GLY A 616 -10.71 -38.74 -13.33
N VAL A 617 -9.52 -38.66 -13.98
CA VAL A 617 -9.36 -38.00 -15.29
C VAL A 617 -10.08 -38.78 -16.37
N THR A 618 -11.06 -38.17 -16.99
CA THR A 618 -11.83 -38.67 -18.12
C THR A 618 -11.28 -38.17 -19.45
N ASP A 619 -11.69 -38.75 -20.57
CA ASP A 619 -11.30 -38.27 -21.91
C ASP A 619 -11.81 -36.83 -22.16
N PHE A 620 -13.00 -36.51 -21.62
CA PHE A 620 -13.52 -35.15 -21.67
C PHE A 620 -12.60 -34.16 -20.95
N LEU A 621 -12.19 -34.45 -19.72
CA LEU A 621 -11.29 -33.58 -18.96
C LEU A 621 -9.90 -33.45 -19.58
N ARG A 622 -9.37 -34.54 -20.17
CA ARG A 622 -8.12 -34.45 -20.95
C ARG A 622 -8.25 -33.48 -22.12
N GLY A 623 -9.40 -33.47 -22.78
CA GLY A 623 -9.71 -32.52 -23.86
C GLY A 623 -9.78 -31.06 -23.35
N VAL A 624 -10.39 -30.86 -22.18
CA VAL A 624 -10.50 -29.54 -21.54
C VAL A 624 -9.11 -29.01 -21.14
N GLU A 625 -8.29 -29.84 -20.48
CA GLU A 625 -6.93 -29.47 -20.09
C GLU A 625 -6.03 -29.16 -21.31
N LYS A 626 -6.10 -30.00 -22.33
CA LYS A 626 -5.37 -29.77 -23.59
C LYS A 626 -5.74 -28.40 -24.17
N ARG A 627 -7.03 -28.08 -24.24
CA ARG A 627 -7.49 -26.78 -24.73
C ARG A 627 -6.98 -25.61 -23.88
N LEU A 628 -6.98 -25.77 -22.54
CA LEU A 628 -6.41 -24.76 -21.62
C LEU A 628 -4.93 -24.48 -21.95
N LEU A 629 -4.14 -25.53 -22.15
CA LEU A 629 -2.71 -25.40 -22.47
C LEU A 629 -2.50 -24.75 -23.85
N GLU A 630 -3.36 -25.02 -24.83
CA GLU A 630 -3.26 -24.46 -26.18
C GLU A 630 -3.74 -23.01 -26.28
N THR A 631 -4.78 -22.63 -25.53
CA THR A 631 -5.46 -21.34 -25.68
C THR A 631 -5.27 -20.38 -24.50
N GLY A 632 -4.86 -20.90 -23.35
CA GLY A 632 -4.87 -20.18 -22.07
C GLY A 632 -6.28 -19.95 -21.50
N GLU A 633 -7.33 -20.52 -22.10
CA GLU A 633 -8.71 -20.43 -21.63
C GLU A 633 -9.13 -21.73 -20.93
N GLY A 634 -9.62 -21.64 -19.70
CA GLY A 634 -10.10 -22.76 -18.91
C GLY A 634 -11.44 -22.52 -18.26
N PRO A 635 -12.07 -23.57 -17.71
CA PRO A 635 -13.37 -23.51 -17.06
C PRO A 635 -13.29 -23.17 -15.57
N LEU A 636 -14.46 -22.88 -15.00
CA LEU A 636 -14.71 -22.92 -13.56
C LEU A 636 -15.23 -24.31 -13.19
N PHE A 637 -14.70 -24.91 -12.11
CA PHE A 637 -15.30 -26.10 -11.49
C PHE A 637 -15.92 -25.74 -10.16
N LEU A 638 -17.06 -26.37 -9.87
CA LEU A 638 -17.60 -26.46 -8.52
C LEU A 638 -17.27 -27.84 -7.97
N GLN A 639 -16.62 -27.86 -6.81
CA GLN A 639 -16.07 -29.10 -6.25
C GLN A 639 -17.10 -29.90 -5.48
N ASP A 640 -17.15 -31.21 -5.73
CA ASP A 640 -17.67 -32.20 -4.79
C ASP A 640 -16.55 -32.67 -3.88
N HIS A 641 -16.72 -32.54 -2.57
CA HIS A 641 -15.83 -33.06 -1.54
C HIS A 641 -16.59 -33.81 -0.44
N GLY A 642 -17.70 -34.45 -0.80
CA GLY A 642 -18.50 -35.23 0.13
C GLY A 642 -19.41 -34.43 1.07
N SER A 643 -19.56 -33.15 0.85
CA SER A 643 -20.39 -32.26 1.67
C SER A 643 -21.50 -31.63 0.82
N PRO A 644 -22.75 -31.56 1.32
CA PRO A 644 -23.89 -30.99 0.58
C PRO A 644 -23.85 -29.46 0.57
N THR A 645 -22.74 -28.87 0.10
CA THR A 645 -22.63 -27.44 -0.13
C THR A 645 -23.63 -26.99 -1.17
N ARG A 646 -24.26 -25.84 -0.97
CA ARG A 646 -25.24 -25.25 -1.87
C ARG A 646 -24.65 -24.11 -2.66
N TYR A 647 -25.05 -23.96 -3.93
CA TYR A 647 -24.67 -22.91 -4.85
C TYR A 647 -25.87 -22.25 -5.51
N ARG A 648 -25.78 -20.93 -5.69
CA ARG A 648 -26.70 -20.14 -6.52
C ARG A 648 -25.96 -18.91 -7.04
N ASN A 649 -26.53 -18.16 -7.94
CA ASN A 649 -26.03 -16.88 -8.43
C ASN A 649 -24.52 -16.94 -8.73
N VAL A 650 -24.15 -17.86 -9.64
CA VAL A 650 -22.76 -17.98 -10.11
C VAL A 650 -22.67 -17.36 -11.48
N TRP A 651 -21.77 -16.37 -11.64
CA TRP A 651 -21.57 -15.73 -12.93
C TRP A 651 -20.08 -15.39 -13.16
N ILE A 652 -19.74 -15.22 -14.45
CA ILE A 652 -18.39 -14.87 -14.91
C ILE A 652 -18.49 -13.65 -15.81
N ARG A 653 -17.70 -12.62 -15.55
CA ARG A 653 -17.47 -11.51 -16.45
C ARG A 653 -16.08 -11.63 -17.03
N ARG A 654 -15.98 -11.95 -18.30
CA ARG A 654 -14.67 -12.05 -18.98
C ARG A 654 -14.02 -10.68 -19.08
N LEU A 655 -12.72 -10.61 -18.84
CA LEU A 655 -11.93 -9.39 -18.92
C LEU A 655 -11.17 -9.29 -20.24
N ASP A 656 -10.84 -10.40 -20.84
CA ASP A 656 -10.04 -10.53 -22.08
C ASP A 656 -10.88 -10.33 -23.38
N ARG A 657 -12.16 -10.10 -23.26
CA ARG A 657 -13.07 -9.74 -24.37
C ARG A 657 -14.00 -8.61 -23.92
N PRO A 658 -14.12 -7.52 -24.72
CA PRO A 658 -15.02 -6.41 -24.40
C PRO A 658 -16.49 -6.81 -24.42
#